data_97297f0ac6edf7b4f39e90e18878b307
#
_entry.id   97297f0ac6edf7b4f39e90e18878b307
#
_cell.length_a   1.000
_cell.length_b   1.000
_cell.length_c   1.000
_cell.angle_alpha   90.00
_cell.angle_beta   90.00
_cell.angle_gamma   90.00
#
_symmetry.space_group_name_H-M   'P 1'
#
loop_
_entity.id
_entity.type
_entity.pdbx_description
1 polymer ?
#
loop_
_entity_poly.entity_id
_entity_poly.type
_entity_poly.pdbx_seq_one_letter_code
_entity_poly.pdbx_strand_id
1 'polypeptide(L)'
;MKNLDFKYISAQNFLCFGPDKFELYFNDYSNIILIRGNNLDTKEVDDKVASNGVGKSSIPEIIVYTLFGKTIKHPKKITHKDVINNQVGKNLKTEVRWGDFRVVRTRKPDTLRIWEDKNQKFTDDTEITLGGIPATQKLLEEKIGLNYETFVNVLIFTDNNAGSFLECDTGDKRQIVENLLSLDKYRNFAEKAKELKKEKKDSIKSILYEYENLNSQTDQMNSRLSTAQNQEKEWKNQKNKDINDLKEKIENLNKQLSLTDEGQELSIYLEAQKEIENINEEIIDIEEKQTKLEEILSLAKDKLNESNRSKNSLDIKFDNIENAISKLTLQIKECNKEINKFEDNKGSKCKFCLGEISEHNYKKYVEEVKNKIEEINQEVSENNSAKEKVEKEISDLDITISKLNKGIISYKLNYDKNSNLASNKRKKLVDLNRIERPQNKDVSNQIIEEKINSITEQISNKKKELEESPFIKIIKSILEDIEVNKKLIKSKKDELESIEKDLPYYDFWVTAFGDAGIRKFVIDGIIPALNSRIAYWMQFLIDGKIKLEFNNELEETIERNPSDGDPFVYHAMSGGERRRLNLAVSQAFAYVMALSSGVCPSIVFLDEVTTNIDPIGVYGVYNMIAELSKDRKVFITTHDLNLLDLLEGCELINLEKRAGFTKIKKV
;
A
#
# COMPACT_ATOMS: atom_id res chain seq x y z
N MET A 1 31.59 2.69 -5.22
CA MET A 1 31.25 1.52 -4.40
C MET A 1 31.92 1.64 -3.04
N LYS A 2 31.23 1.26 -1.97
CA LYS A 2 31.82 1.17 -0.63
C LYS A 2 32.79 -0.02 -0.59
N ASN A 3 34.07 0.22 -0.34
CA ASN A 3 35.03 -0.85 -0.25
C ASN A 3 34.99 -1.48 1.15
N LEU A 4 34.76 -2.79 1.26
CA LEU A 4 34.96 -3.54 2.50
C LEU A 4 36.46 -3.86 2.63
N ASP A 5 37.20 -2.90 3.15
CA ASP A 5 38.65 -3.02 3.34
C ASP A 5 38.97 -3.92 4.54
N PHE A 6 39.17 -5.22 4.25
CA PHE A 6 39.55 -6.20 5.26
C PHE A 6 41.02 -6.00 5.68
N LYS A 7 41.25 -5.84 7.00
CA LYS A 7 42.57 -5.56 7.59
C LYS A 7 43.13 -6.74 8.36
N TYR A 8 42.25 -7.50 9.03
CA TYR A 8 42.70 -8.52 9.97
C TYR A 8 41.66 -9.60 10.21
N ILE A 9 42.12 -10.84 10.35
CA ILE A 9 41.35 -11.95 10.85
C ILE A 9 42.11 -12.74 11.93
N SER A 10 41.39 -13.35 12.85
CA SER A 10 41.96 -14.33 13.75
C SER A 10 40.96 -15.44 14.09
N ALA A 11 41.52 -16.60 14.45
CA ALA A 11 40.74 -17.76 14.88
C ALA A 11 41.45 -18.48 16.02
N GLN A 12 40.66 -18.99 16.95
CA GLN A 12 41.10 -19.85 18.05
C GLN A 12 40.03 -20.90 18.31
N ASN A 13 40.44 -22.17 18.40
CA ASN A 13 39.54 -23.30 18.59
C ASN A 13 38.44 -23.42 17.52
N PHE A 14 38.72 -23.01 16.30
CA PHE A 14 37.82 -22.97 15.17
C PHE A 14 38.26 -23.91 14.05
N LEU A 15 37.45 -24.89 13.67
CA LEU A 15 37.75 -25.90 12.65
C LEU A 15 39.13 -26.59 12.92
N CYS A 16 40.11 -26.38 12.03
CA CYS A 16 41.47 -26.91 12.16
C CYS A 16 42.39 -26.03 13.03
N PHE A 17 41.98 -24.83 13.44
CA PHE A 17 42.78 -23.95 14.27
C PHE A 17 42.57 -24.30 15.75
N GLY A 18 43.69 -24.50 16.46
CA GLY A 18 43.73 -24.96 17.85
C GLY A 18 43.72 -23.85 18.90
N PRO A 19 44.24 -24.14 20.10
CA PRO A 19 44.29 -23.20 21.20
C PRO A 19 45.22 -22.00 20.99
N ASP A 20 46.23 -22.16 20.13
CA ASP A 20 47.07 -21.00 19.76
C ASP A 20 46.34 -20.17 18.74
N LYS A 21 46.40 -18.84 18.93
CA LYS A 21 45.69 -17.89 18.07
C LYS A 21 46.30 -17.90 16.67
N PHE A 22 45.48 -18.20 15.67
CA PHE A 22 45.80 -17.97 14.26
C PHE A 22 45.49 -16.48 13.95
N GLU A 23 46.43 -15.78 13.32
CA GLU A 23 46.28 -14.35 12.97
C GLU A 23 46.80 -14.14 11.55
N LEU A 24 46.04 -13.30 10.80
CA LEU A 24 46.45 -12.87 9.48
C LEU A 24 46.11 -11.40 9.28
N TYR A 25 47.14 -10.60 8.96
CA TYR A 25 47.04 -9.18 8.60
C TYR A 25 47.10 -9.09 7.08
N PHE A 26 45.99 -8.64 6.45
CA PHE A 26 45.93 -8.59 5.00
C PHE A 26 46.89 -7.54 4.39
N ASN A 27 47.21 -6.50 5.13
CA ASN A 27 48.11 -5.45 4.66
C ASN A 27 49.57 -5.87 4.58
N ASP A 28 49.95 -6.98 5.23
CA ASP A 28 51.30 -7.51 5.20
C ASP A 28 51.64 -8.23 3.89
N TYR A 29 50.67 -8.40 2.99
CA TYR A 29 50.80 -9.15 1.76
C TYR A 29 50.53 -8.27 0.53
N SER A 30 51.16 -8.65 -0.60
CA SER A 30 50.92 -8.09 -1.93
C SER A 30 49.50 -8.43 -2.47
N ASN A 31 49.28 -8.17 -3.77
CA ASN A 31 47.96 -8.39 -4.35
C ASN A 31 47.70 -9.84 -4.80
N ILE A 32 48.72 -10.65 -4.99
CA ILE A 32 48.59 -12.08 -5.35
C ILE A 32 49.30 -12.92 -4.28
N ILE A 33 48.53 -13.78 -3.61
CA ILE A 33 49.00 -14.56 -2.47
C ILE A 33 48.65 -16.01 -2.66
N LEU A 34 49.65 -16.91 -2.66
CA LEU A 34 49.47 -18.33 -2.72
C LEU A 34 49.47 -18.94 -1.33
N ILE A 35 48.41 -19.68 -0.99
CA ILE A 35 48.31 -20.43 0.27
C ILE A 35 48.77 -21.86 0.05
N ARG A 36 49.91 -22.25 0.63
CA ARG A 36 50.43 -23.59 0.63
C ARG A 36 50.22 -24.28 1.97
N GLY A 37 50.10 -25.60 1.94
CA GLY A 37 49.90 -26.39 3.13
C GLY A 37 50.89 -27.53 3.25
N ASN A 38 51.36 -27.79 4.47
CA ASN A 38 52.18 -28.91 4.83
C ASN A 38 51.51 -29.69 5.98
N ASN A 39 51.05 -30.90 5.70
CA ASN A 39 50.38 -31.75 6.70
C ASN A 39 51.38 -32.75 7.30
N LEU A 40 51.93 -32.45 8.45
CA LEU A 40 52.87 -33.30 9.18
C LEU A 40 52.20 -34.45 9.92
N ASP A 41 50.87 -34.48 9.98
CA ASP A 41 50.12 -35.57 10.62
C ASP A 41 49.87 -36.78 9.70
N THR A 42 50.08 -36.58 8.38
CA THR A 42 50.01 -37.70 7.39
C THR A 42 51.39 -38.26 7.11
N LYS A 43 51.48 -39.58 6.95
CA LYS A 43 52.72 -40.23 6.55
C LYS A 43 53.09 -39.76 5.14
N GLU A 44 54.37 -39.43 4.95
CA GLU A 44 54.94 -39.14 3.64
C GLU A 44 54.79 -40.38 2.74
N VAL A 45 54.29 -40.18 1.52
CA VAL A 45 54.30 -41.18 0.46
C VAL A 45 55.14 -40.60 -0.67
N ASP A 46 56.22 -41.24 -1.00
CA ASP A 46 57.16 -40.86 -2.06
C ASP A 46 57.77 -39.44 -1.96
N ASP A 47 58.30 -39.07 -0.79
CA ASP A 47 58.91 -37.75 -0.52
C ASP A 47 58.04 -36.52 -0.84
N LYS A 48 56.72 -36.70 -1.12
CA LYS A 48 55.79 -35.63 -1.34
C LYS A 48 55.01 -35.34 -0.07
N VAL A 49 55.15 -34.16 0.44
CA VAL A 49 54.43 -33.67 1.63
C VAL A 49 52.94 -33.54 1.27
N ALA A 50 52.10 -34.21 2.03
CA ALA A 50 50.66 -34.11 1.84
C ALA A 50 50.17 -32.68 2.13
N SER A 51 49.59 -32.04 1.15
CA SER A 51 49.04 -30.67 1.27
C SER A 51 47.56 -30.65 1.61
N ASN A 52 46.89 -31.82 1.59
CA ASN A 52 45.47 -31.92 1.86
C ASN A 52 45.13 -31.95 3.36
N GLY A 53 44.00 -31.38 3.74
CA GLY A 53 43.51 -31.40 5.12
C GLY A 53 44.26 -30.45 6.08
N VAL A 54 45.09 -29.55 5.57
CA VAL A 54 45.83 -28.54 6.35
C VAL A 54 44.92 -27.35 6.74
N GLY A 55 43.74 -27.19 6.13
CA GLY A 55 42.83 -26.11 6.45
C GLY A 55 43.01 -24.84 5.62
N LYS A 56 43.55 -24.96 4.39
CA LYS A 56 43.62 -23.82 3.44
C LYS A 56 42.25 -23.15 3.23
N SER A 57 41.23 -23.94 2.91
CA SER A 57 39.86 -23.48 2.75
C SER A 57 39.17 -23.03 4.06
N SER A 58 39.82 -23.21 5.23
CA SER A 58 39.28 -22.72 6.52
C SER A 58 39.57 -21.26 6.79
N ILE A 59 40.48 -20.65 6.02
CA ILE A 59 40.79 -19.22 6.17
C ILE A 59 39.59 -18.33 5.82
N PRO A 60 38.95 -18.44 4.64
CA PRO A 60 37.73 -17.70 4.32
C PRO A 60 36.56 -18.06 5.22
N GLU A 61 36.49 -19.27 5.77
CA GLU A 61 35.49 -19.67 6.75
C GLU A 61 35.53 -18.80 8.02
N ILE A 62 36.72 -18.32 8.44
CA ILE A 62 36.86 -17.38 9.59
C ILE A 62 36.05 -16.12 9.35
N ILE A 63 36.15 -15.55 8.14
CA ILE A 63 35.46 -14.31 7.79
C ILE A 63 33.94 -14.54 7.80
N VAL A 64 33.49 -15.53 7.03
CA VAL A 64 32.08 -15.81 6.85
C VAL A 64 31.42 -16.21 8.17
N TYR A 65 32.08 -17.07 8.95
CA TYR A 65 31.53 -17.48 10.24
C TYR A 65 31.48 -16.33 11.24
N THR A 66 32.51 -15.50 11.31
CA THR A 66 32.50 -14.34 12.20
C THR A 66 31.38 -13.38 11.87
N LEU A 67 31.17 -13.08 10.60
CA LEU A 67 30.19 -12.10 10.15
C LEU A 67 28.76 -12.65 10.17
N PHE A 68 28.51 -13.91 9.77
CA PHE A 68 27.16 -14.42 9.58
C PHE A 68 26.80 -15.59 10.51
N GLY A 69 27.77 -16.16 11.25
CA GLY A 69 27.53 -17.34 12.09
C GLY A 69 27.22 -18.62 11.29
N LYS A 70 27.48 -18.61 9.97
CA LYS A 70 27.27 -19.72 9.03
C LYS A 70 28.59 -20.12 8.41
N THR A 71 28.68 -21.36 7.91
CA THR A 71 29.84 -21.86 7.16
C THR A 71 29.61 -21.76 5.66
N ILE A 72 30.68 -21.71 4.86
CA ILE A 72 30.61 -21.68 3.40
C ILE A 72 30.18 -23.07 2.89
N LYS A 73 30.83 -24.13 3.39
CA LYS A 73 30.54 -25.51 3.02
C LYS A 73 29.33 -26.01 3.81
N HIS A 74 28.27 -26.44 3.09
CA HIS A 74 27.08 -27.05 3.69
C HIS A 74 26.45 -26.26 4.86
N PRO A 75 26.06 -24.99 4.69
CA PRO A 75 25.58 -24.13 5.78
C PRO A 75 24.34 -24.64 6.50
N LYS A 76 23.57 -25.57 5.87
CA LYS A 76 22.39 -26.21 6.48
C LYS A 76 22.72 -27.53 7.22
N LYS A 77 23.89 -28.16 6.94
CA LYS A 77 24.28 -29.46 7.52
C LYS A 77 25.29 -29.31 8.67
N ILE A 78 26.18 -28.33 8.59
CA ILE A 78 27.19 -28.05 9.61
C ILE A 78 26.52 -27.27 10.75
N THR A 79 26.53 -27.85 11.93
CA THR A 79 25.96 -27.25 13.12
C THR A 79 26.97 -26.39 13.86
N HIS A 80 26.51 -25.58 14.80
CA HIS A 80 27.37 -24.77 15.67
C HIS A 80 28.35 -25.59 16.52
N LYS A 81 28.11 -26.90 16.71
CA LYS A 81 29.03 -27.79 17.41
C LYS A 81 30.18 -28.22 16.53
N ASP A 82 29.91 -28.36 15.23
CA ASP A 82 30.88 -28.91 14.26
C ASP A 82 31.97 -27.88 13.89
N VAL A 83 31.72 -26.58 14.09
CA VAL A 83 32.72 -25.52 13.86
C VAL A 83 33.74 -25.39 14.98
N ILE A 84 33.42 -25.88 16.19
CA ILE A 84 34.39 -25.89 17.30
C ILE A 84 35.42 -26.99 17.04
N ASN A 85 36.71 -26.66 17.18
CA ASN A 85 37.74 -27.65 17.04
C ASN A 85 37.43 -28.90 17.88
N ASN A 86 37.41 -30.07 17.25
CA ASN A 86 36.93 -31.31 17.86
C ASN A 86 37.84 -31.83 19.01
N GLN A 87 39.13 -31.48 19.00
CA GLN A 87 40.06 -31.84 20.08
C GLN A 87 39.91 -30.94 21.31
N VAL A 88 39.48 -29.68 21.10
CA VAL A 88 39.32 -28.69 22.19
C VAL A 88 37.90 -28.64 22.72
N GLY A 89 36.90 -28.70 21.88
CA GLY A 89 35.46 -28.80 22.22
C GLY A 89 34.80 -27.55 22.87
N LYS A 90 35.55 -26.49 23.12
CA LYS A 90 35.05 -25.24 23.77
C LYS A 90 35.89 -24.00 23.42
N ASN A 91 35.43 -22.85 23.89
CA ASN A 91 36.12 -21.55 23.80
C ASN A 91 36.53 -21.16 22.37
N LEU A 92 35.63 -21.42 21.39
CA LEU A 92 35.82 -20.92 20.05
C LEU A 92 35.78 -19.38 20.05
N LYS A 93 36.74 -18.76 19.40
CA LYS A 93 36.78 -17.30 19.17
C LYS A 93 37.26 -17.00 17.77
N THR A 94 36.49 -16.20 17.03
CA THR A 94 36.88 -15.66 15.73
C THR A 94 36.73 -14.15 15.75
N GLU A 95 37.62 -13.44 15.04
CA GLU A 95 37.65 -11.99 14.94
C GLU A 95 37.90 -11.58 13.48
N VAL A 96 37.18 -10.54 13.05
CA VAL A 96 37.37 -9.89 11.74
C VAL A 96 37.42 -8.38 11.95
N ARG A 97 38.33 -7.70 11.24
CA ARG A 97 38.38 -6.23 11.18
C ARG A 97 38.32 -5.77 9.72
N TRP A 98 37.43 -4.82 9.44
CA TRP A 98 37.37 -4.17 8.15
C TRP A 98 37.01 -2.69 8.31
N GLY A 99 37.57 -1.82 7.48
CA GLY A 99 37.35 -0.37 7.61
C GLY A 99 37.55 0.08 9.07
N ASP A 100 36.50 0.64 9.67
CA ASP A 100 36.49 1.12 11.06
C ASP A 100 35.85 0.11 12.04
N PHE A 101 35.53 -1.11 11.58
CA PHE A 101 34.81 -2.11 12.36
C PHE A 101 35.69 -3.25 12.85
N ARG A 102 35.39 -3.71 14.05
CA ARG A 102 35.88 -4.97 14.64
C ARG A 102 34.71 -5.81 15.08
N VAL A 103 34.70 -7.09 14.70
CA VAL A 103 33.70 -8.08 15.10
C VAL A 103 34.36 -9.25 15.76
N VAL A 104 33.84 -9.68 16.88
CA VAL A 104 34.27 -10.89 17.59
C VAL A 104 33.07 -11.79 17.83
N ARG A 105 33.17 -13.03 17.37
CA ARG A 105 32.19 -14.09 17.63
C ARG A 105 32.80 -15.19 18.46
N THR A 106 32.09 -15.62 19.50
CA THR A 106 32.52 -16.74 20.34
C THR A 106 31.47 -17.84 20.41
N ARG A 107 31.91 -19.05 20.74
CA ARG A 107 31.04 -20.17 21.09
C ARG A 107 31.57 -20.88 22.32
N LYS A 108 30.61 -21.22 23.20
CA LYS A 108 30.89 -21.79 24.53
C LYS A 108 31.90 -20.95 25.33
N PRO A 109 31.50 -19.70 25.73
CA PRO A 109 30.19 -19.07 25.67
C PRO A 109 29.84 -18.46 24.33
N ASP A 110 28.51 -18.32 24.04
CA ASP A 110 28.02 -17.77 22.82
C ASP A 110 27.88 -16.23 22.93
N THR A 111 28.68 -15.49 22.16
CA THR A 111 28.61 -14.04 22.10
C THR A 111 28.85 -13.54 20.68
N LEU A 112 28.31 -12.37 20.37
CA LEU A 112 28.64 -11.57 19.19
C LEU A 112 28.80 -10.12 19.62
N ARG A 113 29.99 -9.56 19.43
CA ARG A 113 30.31 -8.18 19.82
C ARG A 113 30.84 -7.42 18.61
N ILE A 114 30.47 -6.16 18.51
CA ILE A 114 30.83 -5.25 17.41
C ILE A 114 31.33 -3.94 17.98
N TRP A 115 32.43 -3.43 17.40
CA TRP A 115 32.99 -2.11 17.69
C TRP A 115 33.07 -1.30 16.41
N GLU A 116 32.88 0.01 16.51
CA GLU A 116 33.08 0.97 15.44
C GLU A 116 34.01 2.09 15.91
N ASP A 117 35.25 2.13 15.37
CA ASP A 117 36.26 3.14 15.76
C ASP A 117 37.19 3.47 14.60
N LYS A 118 37.14 4.72 14.15
CA LYS A 118 38.03 5.25 13.09
C LYS A 118 39.53 5.20 13.47
N ASN A 119 39.82 5.26 14.75
CA ASN A 119 41.21 5.25 15.27
C ASN A 119 41.72 3.83 15.52
N GLN A 120 40.95 2.78 15.26
CA GLN A 120 41.30 1.35 15.42
C GLN A 120 41.70 0.96 16.87
N LYS A 121 41.28 1.70 17.89
CA LYS A 121 41.60 1.42 19.30
C LYS A 121 40.67 0.39 19.92
N PHE A 122 39.40 0.34 19.45
CA PHE A 122 38.36 -0.62 19.83
C PHE A 122 38.21 -0.81 21.36
N THR A 123 37.94 0.27 22.06
CA THR A 123 37.70 0.30 23.50
C THR A 123 36.23 -0.04 23.81
N ASP A 124 35.88 -0.24 25.07
CA ASP A 124 34.47 -0.49 25.47
C ASP A 124 33.57 0.70 25.12
N ASP A 125 34.06 1.93 25.08
CA ASP A 125 33.28 3.12 24.66
C ASP A 125 32.93 3.13 23.15
N THR A 126 33.67 2.35 22.35
CA THR A 126 33.41 2.22 20.90
C THR A 126 32.62 0.98 20.55
N GLU A 127 32.13 0.22 21.54
CA GLU A 127 31.29 -0.94 21.34
C GLU A 127 29.85 -0.54 21.00
N ILE A 128 29.34 -1.10 19.90
CA ILE A 128 27.99 -0.87 19.39
C ILE A 128 27.10 -2.12 19.45
N THR A 129 27.47 -3.12 20.25
CA THR A 129 26.74 -4.37 20.45
C THR A 129 25.35 -4.08 21.01
N LEU A 130 24.34 -4.74 20.46
CA LEU A 130 22.94 -4.64 20.93
C LEU A 130 22.58 -5.76 21.93
N GLY A 131 21.43 -5.65 22.57
CA GLY A 131 20.92 -6.61 23.53
C GLY A 131 20.57 -7.97 22.90
N GLY A 132 21.57 -8.84 22.74
CA GLY A 132 21.43 -10.21 22.24
C GLY A 132 21.95 -10.43 20.81
N ILE A 133 22.29 -11.70 20.53
CA ILE A 133 22.90 -12.11 19.24
C ILE A 133 21.99 -11.77 18.03
N PRO A 134 20.67 -12.02 18.04
CA PRO A 134 19.84 -11.73 16.87
C PRO A 134 19.80 -10.23 16.49
N ALA A 135 19.67 -9.34 17.46
CA ALA A 135 19.66 -7.91 17.25
C ALA A 135 21.03 -7.41 16.74
N THR A 136 22.12 -7.88 17.37
CA THR A 136 23.48 -7.57 16.95
C THR A 136 23.80 -8.11 15.55
N GLN A 137 23.28 -9.29 15.19
CA GLN A 137 23.46 -9.87 13.86
C GLN A 137 22.79 -9.00 12.77
N LYS A 138 21.57 -8.52 13.04
CA LYS A 138 20.87 -7.63 12.12
C LYS A 138 21.64 -6.31 11.91
N LEU A 139 22.12 -5.69 12.98
CA LEU A 139 22.98 -4.51 12.89
C LEU A 139 24.24 -4.77 12.08
N LEU A 140 24.87 -5.94 12.28
CA LEU A 140 26.08 -6.34 11.54
C LEU A 140 25.82 -6.45 10.03
N GLU A 141 24.71 -7.09 9.64
CA GLU A 141 24.32 -7.22 8.24
C GLU A 141 24.02 -5.86 7.58
N GLU A 142 23.40 -4.94 8.32
CA GLU A 142 23.19 -3.56 7.88
C GLU A 142 24.51 -2.80 7.68
N LYS A 143 25.50 -2.99 8.57
CA LYS A 143 26.85 -2.37 8.46
C LYS A 143 27.66 -2.93 7.31
N ILE A 144 27.57 -4.24 7.03
CA ILE A 144 28.21 -4.89 5.90
C ILE A 144 27.54 -4.43 4.58
N GLY A 145 26.21 -4.36 4.55
CA GLY A 145 25.42 -4.03 3.36
C GLY A 145 25.25 -5.17 2.37
N LEU A 146 25.60 -6.41 2.75
CA LEU A 146 25.45 -7.63 1.96
C LEU A 146 24.81 -8.72 2.82
N ASN A 147 23.91 -9.50 2.25
CA ASN A 147 23.45 -10.73 2.88
C ASN A 147 24.50 -11.85 2.77
N TYR A 148 24.31 -12.93 3.52
CA TYR A 148 25.23 -14.06 3.54
C TYR A 148 25.50 -14.65 2.14
N GLU A 149 24.46 -14.90 1.34
CA GLU A 149 24.57 -15.54 0.04
C GLU A 149 25.36 -14.66 -0.94
N THR A 150 25.01 -13.38 -1.02
CA THR A 150 25.71 -12.39 -1.84
C THR A 150 27.17 -12.26 -1.40
N PHE A 151 27.42 -12.18 -0.10
CA PHE A 151 28.78 -12.04 0.44
C PHE A 151 29.66 -13.21 0.08
N VAL A 152 29.20 -14.44 0.26
CA VAL A 152 29.96 -15.66 -0.08
C VAL A 152 30.28 -15.71 -1.57
N ASN A 153 29.31 -15.40 -2.44
CA ASN A 153 29.52 -15.45 -3.90
C ASN A 153 30.45 -14.35 -4.44
N VAL A 154 30.61 -13.24 -3.72
CA VAL A 154 31.54 -12.16 -4.09
C VAL A 154 32.94 -12.39 -3.52
N LEU A 155 33.04 -13.05 -2.37
CA LEU A 155 34.29 -13.28 -1.65
C LEU A 155 35.05 -14.54 -2.08
N ILE A 156 34.31 -15.61 -2.45
CA ILE A 156 34.93 -16.97 -2.59
C ILE A 156 34.43 -17.64 -3.85
N PHE A 157 35.41 -18.13 -4.63
CA PHE A 157 35.19 -18.93 -5.81
C PHE A 157 35.78 -20.31 -5.58
N THR A 158 34.92 -21.32 -5.54
CA THR A 158 35.30 -22.72 -5.36
C THR A 158 34.80 -23.54 -6.55
N ASP A 159 35.29 -24.75 -6.67
CA ASP A 159 34.82 -25.74 -7.65
C ASP A 159 33.29 -25.92 -7.61
N ASN A 160 32.71 -25.92 -6.44
CA ASN A 160 31.28 -26.22 -6.25
C ASN A 160 30.34 -25.01 -6.47
N ASN A 161 30.82 -23.79 -6.38
CA ASN A 161 29.98 -22.61 -6.53
C ASN A 161 29.79 -22.14 -7.98
N ALA A 162 30.78 -22.48 -8.87
CA ALA A 162 30.78 -22.00 -10.24
C ALA A 162 29.92 -22.84 -11.21
N GLY A 163 29.60 -24.11 -10.86
CA GLY A 163 28.97 -25.07 -11.79
C GLY A 163 27.45 -25.06 -11.81
N SER A 164 26.81 -24.53 -10.81
CA SER A 164 25.38 -24.79 -10.62
C SER A 164 24.44 -23.86 -11.41
N PHE A 165 24.84 -22.63 -11.77
CA PHE A 165 23.92 -21.67 -12.39
C PHE A 165 23.51 -22.05 -13.82
N LEU A 166 24.47 -22.42 -14.69
CA LEU A 166 24.17 -22.83 -16.06
C LEU A 166 23.50 -24.21 -16.16
N GLU A 167 23.57 -25.00 -15.09
CA GLU A 167 22.92 -26.33 -15.00
C GLU A 167 21.49 -26.25 -14.48
N CYS A 168 21.07 -25.08 -13.93
CA CYS A 168 19.73 -24.85 -13.42
C CYS A 168 18.73 -24.60 -14.55
N ASP A 169 17.47 -24.93 -14.31
CA ASP A 169 16.39 -24.45 -15.18
C ASP A 169 16.17 -22.92 -15.02
N THR A 170 15.39 -22.35 -15.92
CA THR A 170 15.14 -20.89 -15.95
C THR A 170 14.50 -20.36 -14.67
N GLY A 171 13.63 -21.16 -14.03
CA GLY A 171 12.98 -20.79 -12.77
C GLY A 171 13.97 -20.71 -11.62
N ASP A 172 14.85 -21.70 -11.51
CA ASP A 172 15.91 -21.74 -10.49
C ASP A 172 16.96 -20.66 -10.73
N LYS A 173 17.36 -20.42 -11.99
CA LYS A 173 18.24 -19.30 -12.38
C LYS A 173 17.67 -17.97 -11.90
N ARG A 174 16.38 -17.73 -12.14
CA ARG A 174 15.69 -16.53 -11.70
C ARG A 174 15.70 -16.39 -10.18
N GLN A 175 15.42 -17.46 -9.46
CA GLN A 175 15.45 -17.46 -8.00
C GLN A 175 16.85 -17.16 -7.45
N ILE A 176 17.88 -17.73 -8.04
CA ILE A 176 19.28 -17.45 -7.70
C ILE A 176 19.57 -15.97 -7.89
N VAL A 177 19.23 -15.40 -9.06
CA VAL A 177 19.45 -13.97 -9.35
C VAL A 177 18.65 -13.08 -8.39
N GLU A 178 17.38 -13.39 -8.11
CA GLU A 178 16.55 -12.64 -7.15
C GLU A 178 17.17 -12.65 -5.74
N ASN A 179 17.66 -13.81 -5.29
CA ASN A 179 18.33 -13.94 -3.99
C ASN A 179 19.64 -13.12 -3.94
N LEU A 180 20.46 -13.24 -4.99
CA LEU A 180 21.73 -12.52 -5.11
C LEU A 180 21.55 -11.00 -5.10
N LEU A 181 20.46 -10.50 -5.69
CA LEU A 181 20.09 -9.10 -5.74
C LEU A 181 19.27 -8.65 -4.52
N SER A 182 19.03 -9.53 -3.55
CA SER A 182 18.19 -9.26 -2.37
C SER A 182 16.77 -8.78 -2.74
N LEU A 183 16.18 -9.36 -3.79
CA LEU A 183 14.83 -9.04 -4.27
C LEU A 183 13.73 -9.84 -3.53
N ASP A 184 14.08 -10.77 -2.67
CA ASP A 184 13.18 -11.55 -1.82
C ASP A 184 12.24 -10.69 -0.96
N LYS A 185 12.69 -9.50 -0.53
CA LYS A 185 11.86 -8.51 0.13
C LYS A 185 10.62 -8.11 -0.67
N TYR A 186 10.73 -8.01 -2.00
CA TYR A 186 9.61 -7.67 -2.88
C TYR A 186 8.63 -8.83 -3.01
N ARG A 187 9.09 -10.08 -2.91
CA ARG A 187 8.21 -11.26 -2.83
C ARG A 187 7.35 -11.20 -1.57
N ASN A 188 7.95 -10.90 -0.42
CA ASN A 188 7.23 -10.73 0.84
C ASN A 188 6.21 -9.58 0.76
N PHE A 189 6.55 -8.49 0.07
CA PHE A 189 5.61 -7.38 -0.16
C PHE A 189 4.44 -7.80 -1.07
N ALA A 190 4.70 -8.60 -2.12
CA ALA A 190 3.66 -9.15 -2.98
C ALA A 190 2.70 -10.07 -2.22
N GLU A 191 3.22 -10.95 -1.37
CA GLU A 191 2.40 -11.83 -0.52
C GLU A 191 1.53 -11.01 0.45
N LYS A 192 2.13 -10.02 1.12
CA LYS A 192 1.38 -9.13 2.03
C LYS A 192 0.32 -8.31 1.30
N ALA A 193 0.62 -7.81 0.10
CA ALA A 193 -0.35 -7.10 -0.73
C ALA A 193 -1.52 -8.00 -1.16
N LYS A 194 -1.24 -9.27 -1.52
CA LYS A 194 -2.28 -10.28 -1.82
C LYS A 194 -3.17 -10.57 -0.61
N GLU A 195 -2.57 -10.73 0.57
CA GLU A 195 -3.28 -10.95 1.82
C GLU A 195 -4.23 -9.79 2.14
N LEU A 196 -3.71 -8.54 2.15
CA LEU A 196 -4.49 -7.33 2.39
C LEU A 196 -5.61 -7.15 1.37
N LYS A 197 -5.36 -7.41 0.08
CA LYS A 197 -6.39 -7.39 -0.96
C LYS A 197 -7.50 -8.40 -0.68
N LYS A 198 -7.14 -9.61 -0.25
CA LYS A 198 -8.11 -10.66 0.11
C LYS A 198 -8.95 -10.22 1.30
N GLU A 199 -8.34 -9.69 2.37
CA GLU A 199 -9.04 -9.16 3.54
C GLU A 199 -10.05 -8.07 3.15
N LYS A 200 -9.65 -7.12 2.29
CA LYS A 200 -10.56 -6.07 1.79
C LYS A 200 -11.71 -6.63 0.97
N LYS A 201 -11.47 -7.61 0.10
CA LYS A 201 -12.54 -8.29 -0.66
C LYS A 201 -13.51 -9.06 0.23
N ASP A 202 -13.02 -9.69 1.28
CA ASP A 202 -13.87 -10.41 2.23
C ASP A 202 -14.70 -9.42 3.07
N SER A 203 -14.13 -8.25 3.45
CA SER A 203 -14.88 -7.17 4.07
C SER A 203 -15.99 -6.63 3.17
N ILE A 204 -15.73 -6.41 1.87
CA ILE A 204 -16.76 -6.00 0.89
C ILE A 204 -17.92 -6.99 0.86
N LYS A 205 -17.63 -8.30 0.80
CA LYS A 205 -18.69 -9.33 0.81
C LYS A 205 -19.55 -9.29 2.07
N SER A 206 -18.92 -9.10 3.23
CA SER A 206 -19.65 -8.98 4.51
C SER A 206 -20.55 -7.75 4.53
N ILE A 207 -20.03 -6.59 4.10
CA ILE A 207 -20.80 -5.34 4.06
C ILE A 207 -21.95 -5.41 3.05
N LEU A 208 -21.72 -6.03 1.87
CA LEU A 208 -22.77 -6.25 0.88
C LEU A 208 -23.91 -7.12 1.45
N TYR A 209 -23.57 -8.19 2.16
CA TYR A 209 -24.58 -9.02 2.81
C TYR A 209 -25.40 -8.24 3.83
N GLU A 210 -24.74 -7.43 4.68
CA GLU A 210 -25.44 -6.56 5.64
C GLU A 210 -26.33 -5.52 4.94
N TYR A 211 -25.82 -4.89 3.87
CA TYR A 211 -26.55 -3.93 3.06
C TYR A 211 -27.81 -4.54 2.42
N GLU A 212 -27.70 -5.73 1.84
CA GLU A 212 -28.83 -6.44 1.25
C GLU A 212 -29.87 -6.83 2.31
N ASN A 213 -29.42 -7.28 3.49
CA ASN A 213 -30.30 -7.63 4.60
C ASN A 213 -31.09 -6.40 5.11
N LEU A 214 -30.41 -5.25 5.29
CA LEU A 214 -31.07 -4.00 5.69
C LEU A 214 -32.10 -3.52 4.67
N ASN A 215 -31.81 -3.65 3.37
CA ASN A 215 -32.77 -3.33 2.32
C ASN A 215 -34.00 -4.25 2.40
N SER A 216 -33.81 -5.56 2.54
CA SER A 216 -34.90 -6.53 2.69
C SER A 216 -35.78 -6.24 3.92
N GLN A 217 -35.16 -5.90 5.07
CA GLN A 217 -35.87 -5.48 6.27
C GLN A 217 -36.69 -4.20 6.03
N THR A 218 -36.10 -3.23 5.32
CA THR A 218 -36.79 -1.97 4.99
C THR A 218 -38.02 -2.23 4.09
N ASP A 219 -37.90 -3.12 3.12
CA ASP A 219 -39.03 -3.52 2.26
C ASP A 219 -40.16 -4.22 3.03
N GLN A 220 -39.80 -5.09 3.99
CA GLN A 220 -40.77 -5.69 4.90
C GLN A 220 -41.46 -4.66 5.78
N MET A 221 -40.74 -3.67 6.31
CA MET A 221 -41.30 -2.57 7.08
C MET A 221 -42.22 -1.71 6.24
N ASN A 222 -41.86 -1.39 4.99
CA ASN A 222 -42.73 -0.65 4.07
C ASN A 222 -44.03 -1.42 3.77
N SER A 223 -43.99 -2.72 3.62
CA SER A 223 -45.16 -3.57 3.46
C SER A 223 -46.08 -3.54 4.70
N ARG A 224 -45.49 -3.64 5.91
CA ARG A 224 -46.22 -3.52 7.18
C ARG A 224 -46.83 -2.13 7.34
N LEU A 225 -46.12 -1.06 6.95
CA LEU A 225 -46.59 0.32 6.96
C LEU A 225 -47.84 0.45 6.08
N SER A 226 -47.80 -0.02 4.84
CA SER A 226 -48.92 -0.02 3.90
C SER A 226 -50.12 -0.75 4.47
N THR A 227 -49.92 -1.92 5.08
CA THR A 227 -50.99 -2.71 5.72
C THR A 227 -51.62 -1.93 6.88
N ALA A 228 -50.81 -1.34 7.77
CA ALA A 228 -51.30 -0.56 8.91
C ALA A 228 -52.06 0.70 8.46
N GLN A 229 -51.60 1.38 7.42
CA GLN A 229 -52.29 2.54 6.81
C GLN A 229 -53.65 2.16 6.19
N ASN A 230 -53.71 1.03 5.52
CA ASN A 230 -54.99 0.53 4.95
C ASN A 230 -56.00 0.17 6.06
N GLN A 231 -55.54 -0.52 7.09
CA GLN A 231 -56.36 -0.84 8.27
C GLN A 231 -56.88 0.41 8.98
N GLU A 232 -56.03 1.42 9.14
CA GLU A 232 -56.39 2.71 9.70
C GLU A 232 -57.49 3.38 8.84
N LYS A 233 -57.35 3.38 7.52
CA LYS A 233 -58.33 3.93 6.59
C LYS A 233 -59.66 3.24 6.68
N GLU A 234 -59.68 1.90 6.70
CA GLU A 234 -60.91 1.11 6.85
C GLU A 234 -61.58 1.37 8.19
N TRP A 235 -60.81 1.42 9.28
CA TRP A 235 -61.33 1.72 10.62
C TRP A 235 -61.93 3.14 10.70
N LYS A 236 -61.28 4.16 10.14
CA LYS A 236 -61.80 5.51 10.03
C LYS A 236 -63.07 5.57 9.21
N ASN A 237 -63.13 4.86 8.10
CA ASN A 237 -64.32 4.80 7.25
C ASN A 237 -65.51 4.20 8.02
N GLN A 238 -65.32 3.09 8.76
CA GLN A 238 -66.38 2.49 9.57
C GLN A 238 -66.86 3.44 10.68
N LYS A 239 -65.95 4.09 11.41
CA LYS A 239 -66.32 5.07 12.45
C LYS A 239 -67.11 6.26 11.87
N ASN A 240 -66.70 6.77 10.72
CA ASN A 240 -67.44 7.85 10.03
C ASN A 240 -68.83 7.41 9.57
N LYS A 241 -68.97 6.14 9.13
CA LYS A 241 -70.30 5.57 8.82
C LYS A 241 -71.20 5.56 10.07
N ASP A 242 -70.68 5.02 11.18
CA ASP A 242 -71.40 4.99 12.46
C ASP A 242 -71.84 6.43 12.91
N ILE A 243 -70.98 7.42 12.73
CA ILE A 243 -71.31 8.83 13.03
C ILE A 243 -72.43 9.35 12.13
N ASN A 244 -72.38 9.03 10.84
CA ASN A 244 -73.44 9.45 9.89
C ASN A 244 -74.79 8.79 10.19
N ASP A 245 -74.79 7.53 10.57
CA ASP A 245 -76.00 6.80 10.97
C ASP A 245 -76.61 7.46 12.24
N LEU A 246 -75.77 7.89 13.20
CA LEU A 246 -76.24 8.62 14.38
C LEU A 246 -76.76 10.04 14.02
N LYS A 247 -76.16 10.74 13.06
CA LYS A 247 -76.59 12.06 12.58
C LYS A 247 -77.98 11.95 11.90
N GLU A 248 -78.23 10.91 11.10
CA GLU A 248 -79.51 10.64 10.49
C GLU A 248 -80.62 10.39 11.53
N LYS A 249 -80.32 9.71 12.64
CA LYS A 249 -81.25 9.55 13.78
C LYS A 249 -81.60 10.89 14.43
N ILE A 250 -80.62 11.78 14.62
CA ILE A 250 -80.92 13.14 15.12
C ILE A 250 -81.83 13.91 14.17
N GLU A 251 -81.56 13.83 12.85
CA GLU A 251 -82.38 14.47 11.84
C GLU A 251 -83.86 14.02 11.89
N ASN A 252 -84.08 12.74 12.05
CA ASN A 252 -85.42 12.14 12.19
C ASN A 252 -86.10 12.56 13.50
N LEU A 253 -85.34 12.71 14.60
CA LEU A 253 -85.88 13.23 15.87
C LEU A 253 -86.20 14.74 15.79
N ASN A 254 -85.38 15.54 15.10
CA ASN A 254 -85.66 16.96 14.85
C ASN A 254 -86.92 17.16 13.98
N LYS A 255 -87.14 16.26 12.97
CA LYS A 255 -88.42 16.30 12.21
C LYS A 255 -89.63 16.01 13.08
N GLN A 256 -89.54 15.06 14.05
CA GLN A 256 -90.60 14.83 15.02
C GLN A 256 -90.83 16.00 15.92
N LEU A 257 -89.79 16.73 16.37
CA LEU A 257 -89.81 17.90 17.22
C LEU A 257 -90.53 19.11 16.51
N SER A 258 -90.32 19.28 15.19
CA SER A 258 -90.88 20.38 14.40
C SER A 258 -92.38 20.25 14.09
N LEU A 259 -93.07 19.26 14.60
CA LEU A 259 -94.47 19.06 14.42
C LEU A 259 -95.37 19.93 15.32
N THR A 260 -94.80 20.66 16.35
CA THR A 260 -95.41 21.57 17.23
C THR A 260 -94.81 22.98 17.15
N ASP A 261 -95.51 24.07 17.38
CA ASP A 261 -94.98 25.44 17.32
C ASP A 261 -93.82 25.64 18.30
N GLU A 262 -93.92 25.17 19.56
CA GLU A 262 -92.87 25.20 20.56
C GLU A 262 -91.68 24.27 20.16
N GLY A 263 -91.96 23.13 19.49
CA GLY A 263 -90.95 22.27 18.98
C GLY A 263 -90.20 22.85 17.79
N GLN A 264 -90.77 23.64 16.94
CA GLN A 264 -90.10 24.37 15.84
C GLN A 264 -89.02 25.33 16.36
N GLU A 265 -89.37 26.15 17.36
CA GLU A 265 -88.44 27.12 17.98
C GLU A 265 -87.27 26.33 18.63
N LEU A 266 -87.55 25.23 19.34
CA LEU A 266 -86.51 24.38 19.95
C LEU A 266 -85.66 23.70 18.88
N SER A 267 -86.26 23.22 17.77
CA SER A 267 -85.52 22.64 16.64
C SER A 267 -84.54 23.64 16.03
N ILE A 268 -84.92 24.88 15.82
CA ILE A 268 -84.05 25.94 15.29
C ILE A 268 -82.89 26.21 16.27
N TYR A 269 -83.14 26.25 17.59
CA TYR A 269 -82.11 26.43 18.60
C TYR A 269 -81.10 25.24 18.57
N LEU A 270 -81.57 23.96 18.53
CA LEU A 270 -80.76 22.79 18.51
C LEU A 270 -79.92 22.67 17.21
N GLU A 271 -80.48 23.04 16.05
CA GLU A 271 -79.76 23.13 14.80
C GLU A 271 -78.66 24.20 14.86
N ALA A 272 -78.94 25.37 15.46
CA ALA A 272 -77.99 26.43 15.68
C ALA A 272 -76.81 25.94 16.60
N GLN A 273 -77.12 25.23 17.70
CA GLN A 273 -76.09 24.66 18.60
C GLN A 273 -75.20 23.63 17.88
N LYS A 274 -75.83 22.78 17.08
CA LYS A 274 -75.10 21.80 16.26
C LYS A 274 -74.17 22.51 15.24
N GLU A 275 -74.65 23.58 14.61
CA GLU A 275 -73.85 24.38 13.68
C GLU A 275 -72.71 25.10 14.38
N ILE A 276 -72.92 25.61 15.61
CA ILE A 276 -71.86 26.18 16.47
C ILE A 276 -70.80 25.17 16.78
N GLU A 277 -71.18 23.96 17.18
CA GLU A 277 -70.23 22.87 17.48
C GLU A 277 -69.38 22.49 16.25
N ASN A 278 -70.04 22.30 15.09
CA ASN A 278 -69.36 21.98 13.83
C ASN A 278 -68.37 23.11 13.41
N ILE A 279 -68.78 24.37 13.53
CA ILE A 279 -67.90 25.52 13.20
C ILE A 279 -66.71 25.59 14.14
N ASN A 280 -66.91 25.33 15.44
CA ASN A 280 -65.81 25.29 16.40
C ASN A 280 -64.79 24.17 16.06
N GLU A 281 -65.25 22.97 15.75
CA GLU A 281 -64.39 21.88 15.28
C GLU A 281 -63.60 22.26 14.01
N GLU A 282 -64.28 22.84 13.02
CA GLU A 282 -63.65 23.28 11.78
C GLU A 282 -62.59 24.40 12.03
N ILE A 283 -62.81 25.29 12.98
CA ILE A 283 -61.85 26.33 13.37
C ILE A 283 -60.60 25.65 13.99
N ILE A 284 -60.78 24.66 14.87
CA ILE A 284 -59.67 23.93 15.49
C ILE A 284 -58.85 23.20 14.39
N ASP A 285 -59.51 22.50 13.46
CA ASP A 285 -58.79 21.83 12.33
C ASP A 285 -58.02 22.83 11.46
N ILE A 286 -58.58 24.00 11.20
CA ILE A 286 -57.90 25.04 10.44
C ILE A 286 -56.69 25.59 11.22
N GLU A 287 -56.79 25.79 12.52
CA GLU A 287 -55.70 26.27 13.38
C GLU A 287 -54.58 25.25 13.49
N GLU A 288 -54.90 23.95 13.61
CA GLU A 288 -53.88 22.88 13.55
C GLU A 288 -53.17 22.82 12.19
N LYS A 289 -53.91 23.00 11.09
CA LYS A 289 -53.30 23.06 9.74
C LYS A 289 -52.38 24.27 9.60
N GLN A 290 -52.77 25.41 10.19
CA GLN A 290 -51.95 26.62 10.21
C GLN A 290 -50.62 26.37 10.98
N THR A 291 -50.69 25.77 12.16
CA THR A 291 -49.50 25.44 12.97
C THR A 291 -48.52 24.54 12.20
N LYS A 292 -49.02 23.49 11.54
CA LYS A 292 -48.21 22.61 10.68
C LYS A 292 -47.56 23.36 9.51
N LEU A 293 -48.33 24.30 8.89
CA LEU A 293 -47.80 25.11 7.79
C LEU A 293 -46.72 26.09 8.27
N GLU A 294 -46.84 26.67 9.49
CA GLU A 294 -45.82 27.51 10.10
C GLU A 294 -44.51 26.73 10.35
N GLU A 295 -44.59 25.52 10.88
CA GLU A 295 -43.43 24.66 11.07
C GLU A 295 -42.72 24.34 9.73
N ILE A 296 -43.48 23.96 8.70
CA ILE A 296 -42.94 23.68 7.35
C ILE A 296 -42.29 24.93 6.75
N LEU A 297 -42.94 26.09 6.90
CA LEU A 297 -42.42 27.39 6.43
C LEU A 297 -41.12 27.76 7.13
N SER A 298 -41.01 27.55 8.43
CA SER A 298 -39.77 27.76 9.19
C SER A 298 -38.65 26.86 8.69
N LEU A 299 -38.88 25.54 8.59
CA LEU A 299 -37.90 24.58 8.09
C LEU A 299 -37.47 24.86 6.64
N ALA A 300 -38.41 25.29 5.80
CA ALA A 300 -38.11 25.62 4.40
C ALA A 300 -37.22 26.88 4.30
N LYS A 301 -37.45 27.88 5.15
CA LYS A 301 -36.64 29.12 5.25
C LYS A 301 -35.23 28.80 5.75
N ASP A 302 -35.10 27.92 6.75
CA ASP A 302 -33.78 27.52 7.28
C ASP A 302 -32.98 26.81 6.22
N LYS A 303 -33.58 25.86 5.50
CA LYS A 303 -32.94 25.19 4.36
C LYS A 303 -32.55 26.15 3.24
N LEU A 304 -33.39 27.12 2.95
CA LEU A 304 -33.10 28.17 1.96
C LEU A 304 -31.88 28.99 2.36
N ASN A 305 -31.81 29.40 3.64
CA ASN A 305 -30.66 30.15 4.18
C ASN A 305 -29.37 29.32 4.12
N GLU A 306 -29.44 28.03 4.46
CA GLU A 306 -28.30 27.11 4.37
C GLU A 306 -27.82 26.94 2.92
N SER A 307 -28.75 26.72 1.98
CA SER A 307 -28.44 26.62 0.55
C SER A 307 -27.82 27.90 -0.01
N ASN A 308 -28.29 29.06 0.39
CA ASN A 308 -27.70 30.33 -0.01
C ASN A 308 -26.28 30.54 0.57
N ARG A 309 -26.02 30.14 1.82
CA ARG A 309 -24.68 30.17 2.42
C ARG A 309 -23.72 29.25 1.67
N SER A 310 -24.17 28.02 1.34
CA SER A 310 -23.39 27.06 0.58
C SER A 310 -23.04 27.58 -0.82
N LYS A 311 -24.04 28.20 -1.51
CA LYS A 311 -23.81 28.80 -2.82
C LYS A 311 -22.77 29.93 -2.72
N ASN A 312 -22.91 30.88 -1.78
CA ASN A 312 -21.92 31.95 -1.62
C ASN A 312 -20.48 31.41 -1.36
N SER A 313 -20.35 30.30 -0.62
CA SER A 313 -19.05 29.67 -0.41
C SER A 313 -18.47 29.08 -1.71
N LEU A 314 -19.32 28.52 -2.58
CA LEU A 314 -18.92 27.99 -3.88
C LEU A 314 -18.60 29.11 -4.87
N ASP A 315 -19.34 30.20 -4.88
CA ASP A 315 -19.06 31.38 -5.70
C ASP A 315 -17.66 31.95 -5.38
N ILE A 316 -17.29 32.05 -4.09
CA ILE A 316 -15.94 32.47 -3.67
C ILE A 316 -14.88 31.48 -4.16
N LYS A 317 -15.14 30.16 -4.12
CA LYS A 317 -14.21 29.16 -4.63
C LYS A 317 -14.05 29.27 -6.14
N PHE A 318 -15.14 29.48 -6.86
CA PHE A 318 -15.15 29.68 -8.31
C PHE A 318 -14.29 30.88 -8.71
N ASP A 319 -14.47 32.02 -8.06
CA ASP A 319 -13.68 33.24 -8.29
C ASP A 319 -12.18 33.02 -8.03
N ASN A 320 -11.84 32.26 -6.96
CA ASN A 320 -10.46 31.93 -6.64
C ASN A 320 -9.80 31.05 -7.72
N ILE A 321 -10.53 30.05 -8.25
CA ILE A 321 -10.05 29.19 -9.33
C ILE A 321 -9.88 30.01 -10.62
N GLU A 322 -10.81 30.88 -10.96
CA GLU A 322 -10.75 31.74 -12.14
C GLU A 322 -9.55 32.70 -12.07
N ASN A 323 -9.30 33.28 -10.90
CA ASN A 323 -8.13 34.11 -10.66
C ASN A 323 -6.81 33.31 -10.77
N ALA A 324 -6.77 32.04 -10.32
CA ALA A 324 -5.63 31.17 -10.46
C ALA A 324 -5.34 30.85 -11.94
N ILE A 325 -6.37 30.49 -12.72
CA ILE A 325 -6.27 30.26 -14.16
C ILE A 325 -5.73 31.51 -14.90
N SER A 326 -6.24 32.67 -14.52
CA SER A 326 -5.81 33.95 -15.12
C SER A 326 -4.33 34.23 -14.85
N LYS A 327 -3.83 33.99 -13.63
CA LYS A 327 -2.42 34.13 -13.27
C LYS A 327 -1.53 33.15 -14.03
N LEU A 328 -1.92 31.88 -14.12
CA LEU A 328 -1.20 30.85 -14.84
C LEU A 328 -1.13 31.15 -16.33
N THR A 329 -2.22 31.64 -16.92
CA THR A 329 -2.27 32.07 -18.32
C THR A 329 -1.33 33.25 -18.61
N LEU A 330 -1.21 34.19 -17.64
CA LEU A 330 -0.24 35.28 -17.73
C LEU A 330 1.20 34.75 -17.70
N GLN A 331 1.51 33.79 -16.84
CA GLN A 331 2.83 33.17 -16.77
C GLN A 331 3.19 32.46 -18.09
N ILE A 332 2.25 31.77 -18.72
CA ILE A 332 2.46 31.16 -20.06
C ILE A 332 2.80 32.25 -21.08
N LYS A 333 2.09 33.37 -21.06
CA LYS A 333 2.38 34.50 -21.97
C LYS A 333 3.78 35.09 -21.74
N GLU A 334 4.22 35.19 -20.50
CA GLU A 334 5.56 35.66 -20.14
C GLU A 334 6.63 34.67 -20.61
N CYS A 335 6.47 33.36 -20.32
CA CYS A 335 7.36 32.32 -20.84
C CYS A 335 7.48 32.33 -22.38
N ASN A 336 6.36 32.48 -23.09
CA ASN A 336 6.38 32.60 -24.55
C ASN A 336 7.09 33.88 -25.03
N LYS A 337 6.93 35.00 -24.33
CA LYS A 337 7.69 36.23 -24.64
C LYS A 337 9.20 36.05 -24.38
N GLU A 338 9.59 35.27 -23.38
CA GLU A 338 10.99 34.94 -23.13
C GLU A 338 11.57 34.09 -24.25
N ILE A 339 10.86 33.06 -24.73
CA ILE A 339 11.27 32.26 -25.91
C ILE A 339 11.49 33.15 -27.11
N ASN A 340 10.52 33.99 -27.45
CA ASN A 340 10.61 34.90 -28.62
C ASN A 340 11.79 35.89 -28.51
N LYS A 341 12.01 36.47 -27.29
CA LYS A 341 13.17 37.35 -27.06
C LYS A 341 14.51 36.62 -27.21
N PHE A 342 14.58 35.35 -26.85
CA PHE A 342 15.76 34.50 -27.03
C PHE A 342 15.95 34.11 -28.51
N GLU A 343 14.86 33.88 -29.25
CA GLU A 343 14.89 33.64 -30.71
C GLU A 343 15.47 34.84 -31.48
N ASP A 344 15.03 36.06 -31.14
CA ASP A 344 15.50 37.30 -31.76
C ASP A 344 16.99 37.60 -31.46
N ASN A 345 17.55 37.01 -30.42
CA ASN A 345 18.96 37.19 -30.00
C ASN A 345 19.86 35.99 -30.35
N LYS A 346 19.40 35.03 -31.15
CA LYS A 346 20.17 33.86 -31.60
C LYS A 346 21.41 34.32 -32.39
N GLY A 347 22.61 33.93 -31.94
CA GLY A 347 23.90 34.34 -32.54
C GLY A 347 24.47 35.69 -32.06
N SER A 348 23.85 36.34 -31.08
CA SER A 348 24.37 37.52 -30.41
C SER A 348 25.12 37.19 -29.12
N LYS A 349 25.93 38.16 -28.62
CA LYS A 349 26.59 37.99 -27.32
C LYS A 349 25.62 38.23 -26.18
N CYS A 350 25.64 37.33 -25.21
CA CYS A 350 24.84 37.46 -23.96
C CYS A 350 25.20 38.76 -23.22
N LYS A 351 24.21 39.61 -22.95
CA LYS A 351 24.42 40.90 -22.26
C LYS A 351 24.94 40.75 -20.81
N PHE A 352 24.83 39.59 -20.19
CA PHE A 352 25.29 39.34 -18.80
C PHE A 352 26.66 38.69 -18.73
N CYS A 353 27.00 37.73 -19.62
CA CYS A 353 28.25 36.99 -19.54
C CYS A 353 29.19 37.24 -20.73
N LEU A 354 28.79 38.06 -21.71
CA LEU A 354 29.54 38.40 -22.92
C LEU A 354 29.94 37.21 -23.83
N GLY A 355 29.49 36.00 -23.51
CA GLY A 355 29.70 34.79 -24.31
C GLY A 355 28.71 34.70 -25.46
N GLU A 356 29.08 34.05 -26.56
CA GLU A 356 28.15 33.75 -27.67
C GLU A 356 27.06 32.76 -27.23
N ILE A 357 25.82 33.07 -27.58
CA ILE A 357 24.69 32.17 -27.32
C ILE A 357 24.76 31.05 -28.38
N SER A 358 25.40 29.91 -28.00
CA SER A 358 25.53 28.77 -28.89
C SER A 358 24.15 28.10 -29.15
N GLU A 359 24.00 27.48 -30.31
CA GLU A 359 22.76 26.79 -30.70
C GLU A 359 22.40 25.66 -29.73
N HIS A 360 23.39 25.07 -29.11
CA HIS A 360 23.20 24.01 -28.05
C HIS A 360 22.59 24.57 -26.76
N ASN A 361 23.11 25.69 -26.29
CA ASN A 361 22.60 26.35 -25.08
C ASN A 361 21.21 26.96 -25.31
N TYR A 362 20.94 27.46 -26.52
CA TYR A 362 19.63 27.92 -26.95
C TYR A 362 18.61 26.78 -26.89
N LYS A 363 18.90 25.64 -27.55
CA LYS A 363 17.99 24.48 -27.57
C LYS A 363 17.68 23.99 -26.14
N LYS A 364 18.67 23.89 -25.28
CA LYS A 364 18.50 23.45 -23.90
C LYS A 364 17.60 24.40 -23.08
N TYR A 365 17.83 25.73 -23.21
CA TYR A 365 17.00 26.71 -22.52
C TYR A 365 15.57 26.72 -23.02
N VAL A 366 15.35 26.66 -24.32
CA VAL A 366 14.01 26.59 -24.91
C VAL A 366 13.28 25.32 -24.47
N GLU A 367 13.97 24.20 -24.35
CA GLU A 367 13.41 22.95 -23.88
C GLU A 367 13.02 23.04 -22.40
N GLU A 368 13.85 23.64 -21.56
CA GLU A 368 13.53 23.90 -20.15
C GLU A 368 12.30 24.81 -19.98
N VAL A 369 12.19 25.90 -20.79
CA VAL A 369 11.03 26.80 -20.73
C VAL A 369 9.78 26.14 -21.32
N LYS A 370 9.89 25.31 -22.35
CA LYS A 370 8.78 24.52 -22.90
C LYS A 370 8.25 23.51 -21.86
N ASN A 371 9.13 22.80 -21.16
CA ASN A 371 8.73 21.89 -20.08
C ASN A 371 7.98 22.63 -18.98
N LYS A 372 8.47 23.83 -18.62
CA LYS A 372 7.76 24.69 -17.65
C LYS A 372 6.37 25.13 -18.14
N ILE A 373 6.23 25.44 -19.44
CA ILE A 373 4.91 25.75 -20.05
C ILE A 373 4.00 24.53 -20.00
N GLU A 374 4.53 23.34 -20.20
CA GLU A 374 3.76 22.09 -20.16
C GLU A 374 3.26 21.79 -18.75
N GLU A 375 4.10 21.96 -17.72
CA GLU A 375 3.69 21.89 -16.32
C GLU A 375 2.58 22.88 -15.97
N ILE A 376 2.73 24.17 -16.40
CA ILE A 376 1.70 25.21 -16.17
C ILE A 376 0.40 24.86 -16.93
N ASN A 377 0.48 24.33 -18.15
CA ASN A 377 -0.70 23.90 -18.91
C ASN A 377 -1.44 22.75 -18.23
N GLN A 378 -0.71 21.82 -17.62
CA GLN A 378 -1.32 20.75 -16.80
C GLN A 378 -2.06 21.35 -15.62
N GLU A 379 -1.46 22.29 -14.89
CA GLU A 379 -2.09 22.99 -13.77
C GLU A 379 -3.32 23.80 -14.19
N VAL A 380 -3.29 24.44 -15.37
CA VAL A 380 -4.45 25.08 -15.98
C VAL A 380 -5.57 24.09 -16.28
N SER A 381 -5.23 22.91 -16.82
CA SER A 381 -6.20 21.85 -17.10
C SER A 381 -6.87 21.32 -15.85
N GLU A 382 -6.12 21.10 -14.77
CA GLU A 382 -6.63 20.66 -13.46
C GLU A 382 -7.57 21.72 -12.86
N ASN A 383 -7.18 22.98 -12.92
CA ASN A 383 -8.02 24.09 -12.45
C ASN A 383 -9.30 24.26 -13.30
N ASN A 384 -9.25 24.05 -14.61
CA ASN A 384 -10.46 24.07 -15.45
C ASN A 384 -11.41 22.92 -15.08
N SER A 385 -10.90 21.72 -14.85
CA SER A 385 -11.72 20.59 -14.38
C SER A 385 -12.34 20.85 -13.01
N ALA A 386 -11.61 21.52 -12.10
CA ALA A 386 -12.14 21.94 -10.82
C ALA A 386 -13.22 23.02 -10.96
N LYS A 387 -13.03 23.99 -11.89
CA LYS A 387 -14.00 25.03 -12.24
C LYS A 387 -15.33 24.44 -12.71
N GLU A 388 -15.29 23.49 -13.66
CA GLU A 388 -16.50 22.82 -14.17
C GLU A 388 -17.29 22.09 -13.07
N LYS A 389 -16.58 21.46 -12.13
CA LYS A 389 -17.24 20.78 -10.99
C LYS A 389 -17.96 21.77 -10.07
N VAL A 390 -17.30 22.87 -9.71
CA VAL A 390 -17.87 23.93 -8.86
C VAL A 390 -19.05 24.59 -9.55
N GLU A 391 -18.96 24.86 -10.88
CA GLU A 391 -20.05 25.43 -11.67
C GLU A 391 -21.29 24.54 -11.69
N LYS A 392 -21.10 23.23 -11.81
CA LYS A 392 -22.18 22.25 -11.71
C LYS A 392 -22.84 22.24 -10.34
N GLU A 393 -22.05 22.27 -9.26
CA GLU A 393 -22.57 22.33 -7.88
C GLU A 393 -23.38 23.63 -7.64
N ILE A 394 -22.93 24.77 -8.14
CA ILE A 394 -23.66 26.06 -8.10
C ILE A 394 -24.99 25.92 -8.84
N SER A 395 -25.00 25.34 -10.05
CA SER A 395 -26.21 25.13 -10.84
C SER A 395 -27.24 24.24 -10.11
N ASP A 396 -26.81 23.15 -9.49
CA ASP A 396 -27.66 22.23 -8.73
C ASP A 396 -28.27 22.93 -7.49
N LEU A 397 -27.49 23.80 -6.82
CA LEU A 397 -27.98 24.63 -5.72
C LEU A 397 -29.00 25.69 -6.19
N ASP A 398 -28.79 26.32 -7.35
CA ASP A 398 -29.76 27.29 -7.91
C ASP A 398 -31.10 26.62 -8.22
N ILE A 399 -31.11 25.42 -8.73
CA ILE A 399 -32.34 24.65 -8.95
C ILE A 399 -33.01 24.35 -7.61
N THR A 400 -32.26 24.01 -6.58
CA THR A 400 -32.77 23.70 -5.24
C THR A 400 -33.34 24.96 -4.58
N ILE A 401 -32.64 26.07 -4.64
CA ILE A 401 -33.10 27.41 -4.15
C ILE A 401 -34.40 27.84 -4.84
N SER A 402 -34.47 27.65 -6.16
CA SER A 402 -35.69 27.97 -6.94
C SER A 402 -36.89 27.12 -6.49
N LYS A 403 -36.69 25.82 -6.27
CA LYS A 403 -37.73 24.90 -5.78
C LYS A 403 -38.20 25.28 -4.38
N LEU A 404 -37.28 25.62 -3.47
CA LEU A 404 -37.59 26.05 -2.11
C LEU A 404 -38.39 27.37 -2.11
N ASN A 405 -38.00 28.35 -2.92
CA ASN A 405 -38.70 29.62 -3.05
C ASN A 405 -40.15 29.43 -3.55
N LYS A 406 -40.36 28.61 -4.60
CA LYS A 406 -41.69 28.26 -5.09
C LYS A 406 -42.53 27.56 -4.03
N GLY A 407 -41.94 26.65 -3.27
CA GLY A 407 -42.56 25.95 -2.16
C GLY A 407 -43.02 26.94 -1.06
N ILE A 408 -42.13 27.83 -0.62
CA ILE A 408 -42.43 28.86 0.39
C ILE A 408 -43.61 29.73 -0.04
N ILE A 409 -43.64 30.18 -1.29
CA ILE A 409 -44.75 31.00 -1.82
C ILE A 409 -46.07 30.22 -1.77
N SER A 410 -46.08 28.97 -2.19
CA SER A 410 -47.25 28.11 -2.18
C SER A 410 -47.78 27.84 -0.77
N TYR A 411 -46.90 27.55 0.19
CA TYR A 411 -47.26 27.32 1.58
C TYR A 411 -47.81 28.60 2.24
N LYS A 412 -47.21 29.77 1.95
CA LYS A 412 -47.68 31.05 2.44
C LYS A 412 -49.09 31.39 1.93
N LEU A 413 -49.34 31.13 0.64
CA LEU A 413 -50.67 31.30 0.04
C LEU A 413 -51.73 30.43 0.73
N ASN A 414 -51.40 29.18 1.05
CA ASN A 414 -52.31 28.28 1.77
C ASN A 414 -52.54 28.72 3.20
N TYR A 415 -51.51 29.22 3.89
CA TYR A 415 -51.66 29.81 5.23
C TYR A 415 -52.62 30.98 5.23
N ASP A 416 -52.49 31.95 4.29
CA ASP A 416 -53.34 33.12 4.16
C ASP A 416 -54.81 32.72 3.84
N LYS A 417 -55.03 31.70 3.00
CA LYS A 417 -56.35 31.16 2.73
C LYS A 417 -57.02 30.57 3.99
N ASN A 418 -56.28 29.80 4.78
CA ASN A 418 -56.79 29.20 6.01
C ASN A 418 -57.11 30.31 7.06
N SER A 419 -56.28 31.32 7.17
CA SER A 419 -56.54 32.47 8.05
C SER A 419 -57.85 33.21 7.72
N ASN A 420 -58.07 33.46 6.43
CA ASN A 420 -59.31 34.09 5.97
C ASN A 420 -60.53 33.21 6.24
N LEU A 421 -60.43 31.89 6.03
CA LEU A 421 -61.50 30.92 6.29
C LEU A 421 -61.86 30.87 7.77
N ALA A 422 -60.89 30.81 8.68
CA ALA A 422 -61.09 30.88 10.13
C ALA A 422 -61.79 32.14 10.55
N SER A 423 -61.38 33.31 10.02
CA SER A 423 -62.02 34.59 10.30
C SER A 423 -63.50 34.66 9.92
N ASN A 424 -63.81 34.13 8.73
CA ASN A 424 -65.20 34.10 8.26
C ASN A 424 -66.08 33.16 9.12
N LYS A 425 -65.55 32.01 9.53
CA LYS A 425 -66.23 31.08 10.43
C LYS A 425 -66.49 31.69 11.82
N ARG A 426 -65.54 32.38 12.38
CA ARG A 426 -65.71 33.13 13.67
C ARG A 426 -66.85 34.20 13.59
N LYS A 427 -66.96 34.88 12.43
CA LYS A 427 -68.07 35.84 12.26
C LYS A 427 -69.44 35.12 12.29
N LYS A 428 -69.54 33.97 11.57
CA LYS A 428 -70.77 33.18 11.58
C LYS A 428 -71.13 32.65 12.97
N LEU A 429 -70.15 32.30 13.77
CA LEU A 429 -70.29 31.84 15.16
C LEU A 429 -70.94 32.97 16.04
N VAL A 430 -70.60 34.25 15.83
CA VAL A 430 -71.15 35.35 16.55
C VAL A 430 -72.67 35.52 16.25
N ASP A 431 -73.04 35.33 15.00
CA ASP A 431 -74.43 35.39 14.58
C ASP A 431 -75.29 34.27 15.15
N LEU A 432 -74.80 33.02 15.11
CA LEU A 432 -75.49 31.86 15.66
C LEU A 432 -75.65 31.88 17.18
N ASN A 433 -74.69 32.44 17.92
CA ASN A 433 -74.73 32.57 19.38
C ASN A 433 -75.75 33.60 19.86
N ARG A 434 -76.38 34.37 18.97
CA ARG A 434 -77.51 35.28 19.31
C ARG A 434 -78.83 34.57 19.39
N ILE A 435 -79.01 33.32 18.99
CA ILE A 435 -80.21 32.54 19.07
C ILE A 435 -80.38 32.03 20.50
N GLU A 436 -81.45 32.55 21.18
CA GLU A 436 -81.74 32.22 22.58
C GLU A 436 -82.55 30.90 22.67
N ARG A 437 -82.34 30.14 23.77
CA ARG A 437 -83.06 28.90 24.05
C ARG A 437 -84.52 29.18 24.41
N PRO A 438 -85.50 28.62 23.66
CA PRO A 438 -86.92 28.77 24.00
C PRO A 438 -87.29 27.96 25.28
N GLN A 439 -88.33 28.47 26.02
CA GLN A 439 -88.90 27.79 27.17
C GLN A 439 -89.86 26.66 26.69
N ASN A 440 -89.43 25.41 26.79
CA ASN A 440 -90.20 24.24 26.37
C ASN A 440 -91.01 23.70 27.57
N LYS A 441 -92.36 23.65 27.50
CA LYS A 441 -93.24 23.13 28.54
C LYS A 441 -93.86 21.79 28.19
N ASP A 442 -93.73 21.30 26.96
CA ASP A 442 -94.27 19.98 26.52
C ASP A 442 -93.28 18.83 26.92
N VAL A 443 -93.85 17.90 27.73
CA VAL A 443 -93.08 16.74 28.21
C VAL A 443 -92.57 15.85 27.07
N SER A 444 -93.35 15.73 25.96
CA SER A 444 -92.92 14.95 24.79
C SER A 444 -91.74 15.56 24.11
N ASN A 445 -91.63 16.87 24.00
CA ASN A 445 -90.55 17.60 23.42
C ASN A 445 -89.29 17.50 24.32
N GLN A 446 -89.45 17.45 25.65
CA GLN A 446 -88.32 17.24 26.58
C GLN A 446 -87.67 15.85 26.42
N ILE A 447 -88.48 14.79 26.24
CA ILE A 447 -87.96 13.41 26.01
C ILE A 447 -87.19 13.32 24.68
N ILE A 448 -87.66 14.04 23.62
CA ILE A 448 -86.96 14.05 22.33
C ILE A 448 -85.65 14.84 22.47
N GLU A 449 -85.66 15.99 23.21
CA GLU A 449 -84.44 16.74 23.46
C GLU A 449 -83.37 15.92 24.23
N GLU A 450 -83.76 15.17 25.29
CA GLU A 450 -82.88 14.27 26.02
C GLU A 450 -82.28 13.20 25.13
N LYS A 451 -83.09 12.63 24.21
CA LYS A 451 -82.56 11.64 23.23
C LYS A 451 -81.57 12.27 22.26
N ILE A 452 -81.86 13.45 21.74
CA ILE A 452 -80.93 14.20 20.87
C ILE A 452 -79.61 14.44 21.58
N ASN A 453 -79.66 14.94 22.84
CA ASN A 453 -78.47 15.22 23.65
C ASN A 453 -77.65 13.94 23.89
N SER A 454 -78.31 12.81 24.22
CA SER A 454 -77.61 11.51 24.39
C SER A 454 -76.90 11.02 23.11
N ILE A 455 -77.55 11.16 21.93
CA ILE A 455 -76.96 10.78 20.66
C ILE A 455 -75.83 11.72 20.26
N THR A 456 -75.97 13.06 20.58
CA THR A 456 -74.90 14.05 20.36
C THR A 456 -73.67 13.72 21.18
N GLU A 457 -73.84 13.31 22.45
CA GLU A 457 -72.71 12.83 23.27
C GLU A 457 -72.04 11.57 22.68
N GLN A 458 -72.86 10.60 22.15
CA GLN A 458 -72.29 9.43 21.49
C GLN A 458 -71.49 9.81 20.25
N ILE A 459 -71.90 10.82 19.46
CA ILE A 459 -71.16 11.33 18.31
C ILE A 459 -69.86 11.94 18.77
N SER A 460 -69.91 12.79 19.83
CA SER A 460 -68.70 13.41 20.40
C SER A 460 -67.65 12.38 20.85
N ASN A 461 -68.11 11.32 21.57
CA ASN A 461 -67.22 10.26 21.99
C ASN A 461 -66.61 9.47 20.80
N LYS A 462 -67.41 9.17 19.77
CA LYS A 462 -66.89 8.51 18.55
C LYS A 462 -65.93 9.40 17.77
N LYS A 463 -66.10 10.72 17.77
CA LYS A 463 -65.13 11.66 17.18
C LYS A 463 -63.80 11.67 17.93
N LYS A 464 -63.80 11.67 19.27
CA LYS A 464 -62.57 11.54 20.09
C LYS A 464 -61.86 10.23 19.83
N GLU A 465 -62.60 9.13 19.67
CA GLU A 465 -61.99 7.83 19.26
C GLU A 465 -61.32 7.91 17.90
N LEU A 466 -61.82 8.71 16.95
CA LEU A 466 -61.19 8.93 15.63
C LEU A 466 -59.82 9.64 15.73
N GLU A 467 -59.70 10.61 16.68
CA GLU A 467 -58.45 11.31 16.93
C GLU A 467 -57.41 10.43 17.59
N GLU A 468 -57.84 9.49 18.46
CA GLU A 468 -56.98 8.54 19.18
C GLU A 468 -56.89 7.15 18.45
N SER A 469 -56.74 7.16 17.14
CA SER A 469 -56.63 5.93 16.36
C SER A 469 -55.56 5.00 16.92
N PRO A 470 -55.86 3.69 17.18
CA PRO A 470 -54.88 2.74 17.68
C PRO A 470 -53.73 2.52 16.73
N PHE A 471 -53.86 2.87 15.46
CA PHE A 471 -52.85 2.70 14.40
C PHE A 471 -51.81 3.78 14.40
N ILE A 472 -52.05 4.99 14.97
CA ILE A 472 -51.14 6.10 14.97
C ILE A 472 -49.77 5.75 15.59
N LYS A 473 -49.80 5.09 16.76
CA LYS A 473 -48.58 4.68 17.45
C LYS A 473 -47.80 3.61 16.65
N ILE A 474 -48.51 2.67 16.04
CA ILE A 474 -47.92 1.61 15.23
C ILE A 474 -47.25 2.17 13.99
N ILE A 475 -47.96 3.04 13.26
CA ILE A 475 -47.43 3.72 12.05
C ILE A 475 -46.22 4.55 12.39
N LYS A 476 -46.27 5.31 13.49
CA LYS A 476 -45.14 6.13 13.94
C LYS A 476 -43.91 5.30 14.26
N SER A 477 -44.06 4.20 14.98
CA SER A 477 -42.95 3.29 15.32
C SER A 477 -42.34 2.69 14.04
N ILE A 478 -43.15 2.22 13.08
CA ILE A 478 -42.64 1.69 11.82
C ILE A 478 -41.86 2.75 11.02
N LEU A 479 -42.34 3.98 10.99
CA LEU A 479 -41.66 5.08 10.30
C LEU A 479 -40.31 5.42 10.95
N GLU A 480 -40.24 5.42 12.29
CA GLU A 480 -38.98 5.61 13.02
C GLU A 480 -37.98 4.50 12.72
N ASP A 481 -38.41 3.23 12.70
CA ASP A 481 -37.57 2.09 12.36
C ASP A 481 -37.06 2.15 10.91
N ILE A 482 -37.90 2.55 9.95
CA ILE A 482 -37.52 2.76 8.55
C ILE A 482 -36.44 3.86 8.44
N GLU A 483 -36.57 4.94 9.19
CA GLU A 483 -35.59 6.03 9.17
C GLU A 483 -34.23 5.61 9.75
N VAL A 484 -34.23 4.80 10.81
CA VAL A 484 -33.01 4.20 11.38
C VAL A 484 -32.35 3.30 10.35
N ASN A 485 -33.10 2.39 9.71
CA ASN A 485 -32.53 1.50 8.69
C ASN A 485 -31.97 2.27 7.50
N LYS A 486 -32.65 3.32 7.03
CA LYS A 486 -32.14 4.17 5.94
C LYS A 486 -30.79 4.81 6.27
N LYS A 487 -30.60 5.25 7.52
CA LYS A 487 -29.32 5.79 7.98
C LYS A 487 -28.22 4.73 7.99
N LEU A 488 -28.55 3.50 8.44
CA LEU A 488 -27.61 2.37 8.43
C LEU A 488 -27.25 1.96 6.99
N ILE A 489 -28.24 1.87 6.09
CA ILE A 489 -28.02 1.59 4.66
C ILE A 489 -27.06 2.60 4.04
N LYS A 490 -27.25 3.89 4.31
CA LYS A 490 -26.37 4.94 3.83
C LYS A 490 -24.95 4.77 4.38
N SER A 491 -24.82 4.54 5.68
CA SER A 491 -23.49 4.31 6.31
C SER A 491 -22.77 3.11 5.70
N LYS A 492 -23.49 1.99 5.44
CA LYS A 492 -22.91 0.80 4.81
C LYS A 492 -22.51 1.04 3.35
N LYS A 493 -23.27 1.86 2.63
CA LYS A 493 -22.92 2.28 1.28
C LYS A 493 -21.66 3.13 1.25
N ASP A 494 -21.55 4.12 2.16
CA ASP A 494 -20.38 4.99 2.27
C ASP A 494 -19.12 4.18 2.65
N GLU A 495 -19.26 3.18 3.54
CA GLU A 495 -18.20 2.25 3.93
C GLU A 495 -17.74 1.40 2.73
N LEU A 496 -18.68 0.88 1.94
CA LEU A 496 -18.40 0.10 0.74
C LEU A 496 -17.63 0.92 -0.29
N GLU A 497 -18.12 2.14 -0.61
CA GLU A 497 -17.47 3.04 -1.55
C GLU A 497 -16.04 3.40 -1.11
N SER A 498 -15.81 3.57 0.19
CA SER A 498 -14.48 3.84 0.75
C SER A 498 -13.52 2.69 0.50
N ILE A 499 -13.95 1.44 0.76
CA ILE A 499 -13.10 0.25 0.57
C ILE A 499 -12.87 -0.02 -0.92
N GLU A 500 -13.89 0.18 -1.77
CA GLU A 500 -13.76 -0.01 -3.22
C GLU A 500 -12.77 0.96 -3.87
N LYS A 501 -12.68 2.20 -3.38
CA LYS A 501 -11.66 3.17 -3.82
C LYS A 501 -10.24 2.72 -3.54
N ASP A 502 -10.03 1.93 -2.48
CA ASP A 502 -8.72 1.44 -2.11
C ASP A 502 -8.28 0.21 -2.91
N LEU A 503 -9.22 -0.59 -3.44
CA LEU A 503 -8.92 -1.83 -4.17
C LEU A 503 -7.94 -1.68 -5.32
N PRO A 504 -8.02 -0.65 -6.20
CA PRO A 504 -7.06 -0.44 -7.29
C PRO A 504 -5.62 -0.27 -6.79
N TYR A 505 -5.41 0.32 -5.60
CA TYR A 505 -4.08 0.45 -5.01
C TYR A 505 -3.51 -0.91 -4.61
N TYR A 506 -4.33 -1.79 -4.03
CA TYR A 506 -3.89 -3.15 -3.73
C TYR A 506 -3.62 -3.96 -5.00
N ASP A 507 -4.40 -3.78 -6.07
CA ASP A 507 -4.15 -4.41 -7.37
C ASP A 507 -2.83 -3.92 -7.97
N PHE A 508 -2.58 -2.63 -7.90
CA PHE A 508 -1.30 -2.04 -8.30
C PHE A 508 -0.14 -2.67 -7.52
N TRP A 509 -0.21 -2.74 -6.17
CA TRP A 509 0.88 -3.29 -5.37
C TRP A 509 1.10 -4.78 -5.61
N VAL A 510 0.04 -5.57 -5.81
CA VAL A 510 0.16 -6.99 -6.17
C VAL A 510 0.89 -7.15 -7.51
N THR A 511 0.59 -6.33 -8.49
CA THR A 511 1.23 -6.35 -9.81
C THR A 511 2.65 -5.81 -9.73
N ALA A 512 2.85 -4.67 -9.06
CA ALA A 512 4.14 -4.00 -8.96
C ALA A 512 5.19 -4.84 -8.22
N PHE A 513 4.83 -5.55 -7.16
CA PHE A 513 5.72 -6.45 -6.44
C PHE A 513 5.69 -7.90 -6.96
N GLY A 514 4.78 -8.22 -7.88
CA GLY A 514 4.67 -9.53 -8.52
C GLY A 514 5.87 -9.86 -9.43
N ASP A 515 5.81 -11.05 -10.05
CA ASP A 515 6.92 -11.57 -10.89
C ASP A 515 7.18 -10.72 -12.12
N ALA A 516 6.15 -10.11 -12.69
CA ALA A 516 6.24 -9.25 -13.86
C ALA A 516 6.47 -7.75 -13.51
N GLY A 517 6.52 -7.40 -12.23
CA GLY A 517 6.69 -6.03 -11.75
C GLY A 517 8.15 -5.62 -11.55
N ILE A 518 8.42 -4.96 -10.42
CA ILE A 518 9.73 -4.37 -10.10
C ILE A 518 10.86 -5.40 -10.11
N ARG A 519 10.58 -6.67 -9.76
CA ARG A 519 11.60 -7.73 -9.79
C ARG A 519 12.08 -8.00 -11.20
N LYS A 520 11.15 -8.13 -12.17
CA LYS A 520 11.49 -8.27 -13.60
C LYS A 520 12.24 -7.04 -14.10
N PHE A 521 11.75 -5.84 -13.78
CA PHE A 521 12.40 -4.59 -14.19
C PHE A 521 13.85 -4.49 -13.71
N VAL A 522 14.14 -4.90 -12.47
CA VAL A 522 15.51 -4.90 -11.93
C VAL A 522 16.37 -5.94 -12.65
N ILE A 523 15.86 -7.15 -12.87
CA ILE A 523 16.58 -8.20 -13.60
C ILE A 523 16.89 -7.75 -15.04
N ASP A 524 15.88 -7.26 -15.76
CA ASP A 524 16.04 -6.77 -17.15
C ASP A 524 17.09 -5.65 -17.24
N GLY A 525 17.14 -4.76 -16.24
CA GLY A 525 18.13 -3.70 -16.17
C GLY A 525 19.57 -4.16 -15.93
N ILE A 526 19.74 -5.36 -15.35
CA ILE A 526 21.05 -5.93 -15.00
C ILE A 526 21.61 -6.82 -16.11
N ILE A 527 20.78 -7.45 -16.92
CA ILE A 527 21.20 -8.37 -17.98
C ILE A 527 22.27 -7.76 -18.92
N PRO A 528 22.15 -6.52 -19.42
CA PRO A 528 23.18 -5.94 -20.26
C PRO A 528 24.56 -5.84 -19.56
N ALA A 529 24.56 -5.47 -18.29
CA ALA A 529 25.78 -5.39 -17.49
C ALA A 529 26.38 -6.79 -17.24
N LEU A 530 25.53 -7.78 -16.97
CA LEU A 530 25.93 -9.18 -16.80
C LEU A 530 26.58 -9.70 -18.08
N ASN A 531 25.92 -9.57 -19.23
CA ASN A 531 26.43 -10.02 -20.52
C ASN A 531 27.76 -9.35 -20.90
N SER A 532 27.86 -8.04 -20.68
CA SER A 532 29.10 -7.29 -20.90
C SER A 532 30.24 -7.82 -20.03
N ARG A 533 29.97 -8.17 -18.76
CA ARG A 533 30.99 -8.72 -17.87
C ARG A 533 31.33 -10.17 -18.14
N ILE A 534 30.38 -10.97 -18.58
CA ILE A 534 30.65 -12.34 -19.06
C ILE A 534 31.60 -12.26 -20.26
N ALA A 535 31.30 -11.45 -21.27
CA ALA A 535 32.15 -11.25 -22.44
C ALA A 535 33.56 -10.77 -22.05
N TYR A 536 33.66 -9.86 -21.08
CA TYR A 536 34.94 -9.37 -20.56
C TYR A 536 35.78 -10.49 -19.94
N TRP A 537 35.24 -11.36 -19.09
CA TRP A 537 35.97 -12.44 -18.45
C TRP A 537 36.28 -13.57 -19.42
N MET A 538 35.41 -13.81 -20.40
CA MET A 538 35.63 -14.82 -21.43
C MET A 538 36.85 -14.51 -22.34
N GLN A 539 37.22 -13.23 -22.52
CA GLN A 539 38.43 -12.85 -23.26
C GLN A 539 39.71 -13.43 -22.63
N PHE A 540 39.75 -13.57 -21.33
CA PHE A 540 40.91 -14.19 -20.63
C PHE A 540 40.82 -15.69 -20.60
N LEU A 541 39.63 -16.25 -20.50
CA LEU A 541 39.42 -17.68 -20.18
C LEU A 541 39.23 -18.58 -21.42
N ILE A 542 38.69 -18.04 -22.55
CA ILE A 542 38.20 -18.88 -23.66
C ILE A 542 38.67 -18.39 -25.05
N ASP A 543 39.62 -17.49 -25.17
CA ASP A 543 40.18 -16.99 -26.42
C ASP A 543 39.16 -16.47 -27.46
N GLY A 544 38.00 -15.98 -27.00
CA GLY A 544 36.96 -15.38 -27.85
C GLY A 544 36.21 -16.35 -28.78
N LYS A 545 36.46 -17.67 -28.66
CA LYS A 545 35.83 -18.69 -29.51
C LYS A 545 34.41 -19.08 -29.11
N ILE A 546 33.98 -18.67 -27.93
CA ILE A 546 32.64 -18.97 -27.41
C ILE A 546 32.03 -17.65 -26.94
N LYS A 547 30.80 -17.39 -27.36
CA LYS A 547 29.99 -16.27 -26.89
C LYS A 547 28.85 -16.82 -26.03
N LEU A 548 28.64 -16.26 -24.86
CA LEU A 548 27.51 -16.54 -23.98
C LEU A 548 26.77 -15.24 -23.71
N GLU A 549 25.48 -15.26 -23.93
CA GLU A 549 24.56 -14.15 -23.59
C GLU A 549 23.31 -14.70 -22.93
N PHE A 550 22.77 -13.97 -21.98
CA PHE A 550 21.45 -14.21 -21.37
C PHE A 550 20.43 -13.25 -21.93
N ASN A 551 19.22 -13.75 -22.23
CA ASN A 551 18.06 -12.92 -22.52
C ASN A 551 17.37 -12.45 -21.23
N ASN A 552 16.31 -11.67 -21.36
CA ASN A 552 15.55 -11.15 -20.21
C ASN A 552 14.83 -12.24 -19.39
N GLU A 553 14.69 -13.42 -19.93
CA GLU A 553 14.12 -14.58 -19.22
C GLU A 553 15.22 -15.44 -18.55
N LEU A 554 16.51 -15.01 -18.61
CA LEU A 554 17.69 -15.73 -18.12
C LEU A 554 17.96 -17.07 -18.86
N GLU A 555 17.48 -17.18 -20.09
CA GLU A 555 17.84 -18.26 -20.98
C GLU A 555 19.18 -17.92 -21.64
N GLU A 556 20.11 -18.87 -21.65
CA GLU A 556 21.40 -18.70 -22.27
C GLU A 556 21.38 -19.02 -23.78
N THR A 557 22.06 -18.19 -24.51
CA THR A 557 22.47 -18.49 -25.90
C THR A 557 23.98 -18.64 -25.91
N ILE A 558 24.46 -19.81 -26.34
CA ILE A 558 25.86 -20.10 -26.47
C ILE A 558 26.15 -20.29 -27.98
N GLU A 559 27.12 -19.58 -28.51
CA GLU A 559 27.57 -19.66 -29.88
C GLU A 559 29.05 -20.10 -29.85
N ARG A 560 29.36 -21.16 -30.60
CA ARG A 560 30.76 -21.56 -30.90
C ARG A 560 31.13 -20.95 -32.24
N ASN A 561 32.28 -20.27 -32.33
CA ASN A 561 32.65 -19.45 -33.49
C ASN A 561 31.54 -18.44 -33.88
N PRO A 562 31.41 -17.33 -33.17
CA PRO A 562 30.30 -16.36 -33.36
C PRO A 562 30.18 -15.82 -34.80
N SER A 563 31.25 -15.95 -35.63
CA SER A 563 31.21 -15.64 -37.07
C SER A 563 30.30 -16.57 -37.88
N ASP A 564 30.06 -17.78 -37.42
CA ASP A 564 29.30 -18.80 -38.15
C ASP A 564 27.85 -18.93 -37.61
N GLY A 565 27.56 -18.34 -36.43
CA GLY A 565 26.23 -18.30 -35.85
C GLY A 565 25.64 -19.64 -35.40
N ASP A 566 26.49 -20.67 -35.22
CA ASP A 566 26.04 -22.01 -34.82
C ASP A 566 25.70 -22.05 -33.34
N PRO A 567 24.43 -22.28 -32.96
CA PRO A 567 24.04 -22.45 -31.55
C PRO A 567 24.64 -23.69 -30.97
N PHE A 568 25.17 -23.62 -29.75
CA PHE A 568 25.80 -24.69 -29.04
C PHE A 568 25.18 -24.91 -27.66
N VAL A 569 25.08 -26.16 -27.23
CA VAL A 569 24.43 -26.49 -25.95
C VAL A 569 25.49 -26.68 -24.86
N TYR A 570 25.26 -26.03 -23.71
CA TYR A 570 26.17 -26.11 -22.56
C TYR A 570 26.60 -27.55 -22.19
N HIS A 571 25.65 -28.50 -22.17
CA HIS A 571 25.92 -29.89 -21.81
C HIS A 571 26.79 -30.65 -22.82
N ALA A 572 26.88 -30.16 -24.05
CA ALA A 572 27.76 -30.75 -25.09
C ALA A 572 29.21 -30.25 -25.00
N MET A 573 29.51 -29.29 -24.13
CA MET A 573 30.86 -28.75 -23.92
C MET A 573 31.75 -29.73 -23.15
N SER A 574 33.07 -29.68 -23.42
CA SER A 574 34.06 -30.40 -22.61
C SER A 574 34.06 -29.92 -21.15
N GLY A 575 34.52 -30.77 -20.25
CA GLY A 575 34.56 -30.41 -18.82
C GLY A 575 35.37 -29.15 -18.53
N GLY A 576 36.52 -28.97 -19.23
CA GLY A 576 37.35 -27.76 -19.10
C GLY A 576 36.71 -26.50 -19.67
N GLU A 577 36.00 -26.61 -20.82
CA GLU A 577 35.26 -25.48 -21.38
C GLU A 577 34.12 -25.04 -20.44
N ARG A 578 33.31 -25.98 -19.94
CA ARG A 578 32.24 -25.67 -18.96
C ARG A 578 32.79 -25.00 -17.73
N ARG A 579 33.95 -25.48 -17.24
CA ARG A 579 34.59 -24.92 -16.06
C ARG A 579 34.99 -23.46 -16.26
N ARG A 580 35.65 -23.14 -17.36
CA ARG A 580 36.07 -21.79 -17.71
C ARG A 580 34.85 -20.85 -17.91
N LEU A 581 33.80 -21.37 -18.56
CA LEU A 581 32.56 -20.61 -18.74
C LEU A 581 31.88 -20.31 -17.40
N ASN A 582 31.76 -21.30 -16.52
CA ASN A 582 31.20 -21.12 -15.18
C ASN A 582 32.00 -20.11 -14.35
N LEU A 583 33.33 -20.14 -14.49
CA LEU A 583 34.18 -19.15 -13.82
C LEU A 583 33.94 -17.73 -14.33
N ALA A 584 33.79 -17.53 -15.66
CA ALA A 584 33.43 -16.25 -16.26
C ALA A 584 32.09 -15.73 -15.77
N VAL A 585 31.07 -16.60 -15.74
CA VAL A 585 29.73 -16.29 -15.26
C VAL A 585 29.76 -15.91 -13.78
N SER A 586 30.46 -16.66 -12.95
CA SER A 586 30.57 -16.36 -11.51
C SER A 586 31.24 -15.04 -11.23
N GLN A 587 32.31 -14.69 -11.97
CA GLN A 587 32.97 -13.40 -11.86
C GLN A 587 32.07 -12.25 -12.33
N ALA A 588 31.29 -12.47 -13.39
CA ALA A 588 30.33 -11.49 -13.87
C ALA A 588 29.21 -11.24 -12.85
N PHE A 589 28.67 -12.29 -12.23
CA PHE A 589 27.70 -12.15 -11.14
C PHE A 589 28.30 -11.41 -9.93
N ALA A 590 29.52 -11.74 -9.51
CA ALA A 590 30.19 -11.03 -8.43
C ALA A 590 30.28 -9.52 -8.70
N TYR A 591 30.58 -9.14 -9.94
CA TYR A 591 30.62 -7.75 -10.35
C TYR A 591 29.23 -7.08 -10.29
N VAL A 592 28.21 -7.75 -10.83
CA VAL A 592 26.82 -7.24 -10.84
C VAL A 592 26.29 -7.09 -9.41
N MET A 593 26.59 -8.05 -8.54
CA MET A 593 26.23 -7.98 -7.12
C MET A 593 26.92 -6.81 -6.42
N ALA A 594 28.20 -6.61 -6.67
CA ALA A 594 28.95 -5.47 -6.11
C ALA A 594 28.40 -4.14 -6.63
N LEU A 595 27.97 -4.07 -7.90
CA LEU A 595 27.35 -2.91 -8.51
C LEU A 595 25.96 -2.64 -7.88
N SER A 596 25.12 -3.66 -7.74
CA SER A 596 23.76 -3.55 -7.19
C SER A 596 23.75 -3.19 -5.70
N SER A 597 24.64 -3.79 -4.92
CA SER A 597 24.77 -3.51 -3.48
C SER A 597 25.55 -2.22 -3.18
N GLY A 598 26.33 -1.73 -4.14
CA GLY A 598 27.29 -0.65 -3.93
C GLY A 598 28.49 -1.03 -3.05
N VAL A 599 28.69 -2.35 -2.77
CA VAL A 599 29.70 -2.87 -1.83
C VAL A 599 30.61 -3.86 -2.53
N CYS A 600 31.92 -3.72 -2.38
CA CYS A 600 32.92 -4.63 -2.92
C CYS A 600 33.97 -5.00 -1.84
N PRO A 601 34.21 -6.29 -1.57
CA PRO A 601 35.31 -6.72 -0.70
C PRO A 601 36.69 -6.42 -1.31
N SER A 602 37.63 -5.97 -0.49
CA SER A 602 39.03 -5.73 -0.89
C SER A 602 39.83 -7.00 -1.14
N ILE A 603 39.27 -8.15 -0.81
CA ILE A 603 39.91 -9.47 -0.92
C ILE A 603 39.00 -10.45 -1.68
N VAL A 604 39.61 -11.45 -2.30
CA VAL A 604 38.89 -12.58 -2.95
C VAL A 604 39.69 -13.86 -2.75
N PHE A 605 39.00 -14.98 -2.55
CA PHE A 605 39.60 -16.32 -2.42
C PHE A 605 39.25 -17.18 -3.63
N LEU A 606 40.25 -17.77 -4.24
CA LEU A 606 40.14 -18.71 -5.33
C LEU A 606 40.60 -20.09 -4.84
N ASP A 607 39.64 -20.98 -4.57
CA ASP A 607 39.94 -22.31 -3.99
C ASP A 607 39.77 -23.39 -5.06
N GLU A 608 40.91 -23.97 -5.53
CA GLU A 608 41.02 -25.03 -6.51
C GLU A 608 40.31 -24.75 -7.86
N VAL A 609 40.39 -23.50 -8.35
CA VAL A 609 39.63 -23.03 -9.53
C VAL A 609 40.11 -23.63 -10.86
N THR A 610 41.32 -24.25 -10.90
CA THR A 610 41.92 -24.88 -12.11
C THR A 610 41.65 -26.36 -12.22
N THR A 611 40.90 -26.98 -11.33
CA THR A 611 40.55 -28.40 -11.37
C THR A 611 39.91 -28.78 -12.71
N ASN A 612 40.43 -29.79 -13.41
CA ASN A 612 39.96 -30.26 -14.71
C ASN A 612 40.06 -29.23 -15.87
N ILE A 613 40.97 -28.27 -15.77
CA ILE A 613 41.27 -27.30 -16.84
C ILE A 613 42.59 -27.75 -17.54
N ASP A 614 42.64 -27.63 -18.85
CA ASP A 614 43.83 -27.89 -19.65
C ASP A 614 44.90 -26.79 -19.44
N PRO A 615 46.19 -27.04 -19.75
CA PRO A 615 47.26 -26.06 -19.51
C PRO A 615 47.04 -24.70 -20.16
N ILE A 616 46.38 -24.63 -21.32
CA ILE A 616 46.03 -23.37 -22.01
C ILE A 616 45.01 -22.61 -21.19
N GLY A 617 43.97 -23.32 -20.70
CA GLY A 617 42.94 -22.73 -19.83
C GLY A 617 43.50 -22.28 -18.49
N VAL A 618 44.50 -23.00 -17.93
CA VAL A 618 45.19 -22.55 -16.70
C VAL A 618 45.89 -21.21 -16.91
N TYR A 619 46.50 -20.99 -18.08
CA TYR A 619 47.06 -19.67 -18.42
C TYR A 619 45.97 -18.58 -18.47
N GLY A 620 44.79 -18.91 -19.02
CA GLY A 620 43.64 -18.02 -18.98
C GLY A 620 43.19 -17.67 -17.56
N VAL A 621 43.15 -18.64 -16.65
CA VAL A 621 42.87 -18.42 -15.22
C VAL A 621 43.93 -17.53 -14.57
N TYR A 622 45.22 -17.75 -14.89
CA TYR A 622 46.27 -16.83 -14.42
C TYR A 622 46.07 -15.39 -14.87
N ASN A 623 45.72 -15.16 -16.13
CA ASN A 623 45.39 -13.81 -16.63
C ASN A 623 44.20 -13.20 -15.91
N MET A 624 43.16 -14.00 -15.61
CA MET A 624 42.02 -13.54 -14.79
C MET A 624 42.49 -13.15 -13.37
N ILE A 625 43.37 -13.93 -12.75
CA ILE A 625 43.95 -13.63 -11.44
C ILE A 625 44.70 -12.32 -11.48
N ALA A 626 45.55 -12.11 -12.49
CA ALA A 626 46.30 -10.87 -12.69
C ALA A 626 45.37 -9.66 -12.86
N GLU A 627 44.26 -9.84 -13.58
CA GLU A 627 43.25 -8.78 -13.73
C GLU A 627 42.53 -8.46 -12.41
N LEU A 628 42.08 -9.49 -11.66
CA LEU A 628 41.48 -9.34 -10.36
C LEU A 628 42.39 -8.64 -9.34
N SER A 629 43.69 -8.93 -9.43
CA SER A 629 44.70 -8.39 -8.50
C SER A 629 44.95 -6.88 -8.65
N LYS A 630 44.43 -6.24 -9.71
CA LYS A 630 44.50 -4.77 -9.86
C LYS A 630 43.65 -4.04 -8.84
N ASP A 631 42.52 -4.62 -8.45
CA ASP A 631 41.52 -3.98 -7.59
C ASP A 631 41.37 -4.63 -6.22
N ARG A 632 41.81 -5.90 -6.07
CA ARG A 632 41.62 -6.71 -4.86
C ARG A 632 42.84 -7.57 -4.57
N LYS A 633 43.03 -7.96 -3.32
CA LYS A 633 44.01 -9.00 -2.96
C LYS A 633 43.39 -10.37 -3.25
N VAL A 634 44.11 -11.17 -4.03
CA VAL A 634 43.66 -12.49 -4.51
C VAL A 634 44.42 -13.57 -3.74
N PHE A 635 43.70 -14.33 -2.92
CA PHE A 635 44.23 -15.49 -2.19
C PHE A 635 43.91 -16.78 -2.97
N ILE A 636 44.93 -17.54 -3.30
CA ILE A 636 44.82 -18.67 -4.19
C ILE A 636 45.23 -19.94 -3.45
N THR A 637 44.39 -20.96 -3.57
CA THR A 637 44.78 -22.33 -3.22
C THR A 637 44.75 -23.19 -4.49
N THR A 638 45.77 -23.92 -4.78
CA THR A 638 45.82 -24.82 -5.93
C THR A 638 46.79 -25.97 -5.71
N HIS A 639 46.53 -27.11 -6.37
CA HIS A 639 47.41 -28.23 -6.53
C HIS A 639 47.88 -28.39 -7.98
N ASP A 640 47.42 -27.53 -8.89
CA ASP A 640 47.79 -27.54 -10.29
C ASP A 640 49.21 -27.03 -10.48
N LEU A 641 50.11 -27.88 -11.00
CA LEU A 641 51.50 -27.56 -11.19
C LEU A 641 51.71 -26.43 -12.20
N ASN A 642 50.92 -26.38 -13.28
CA ASN A 642 51.03 -25.29 -14.26
C ASN A 642 50.68 -23.92 -13.66
N LEU A 643 49.66 -23.88 -12.81
CA LEU A 643 49.33 -22.62 -12.12
C LEU A 643 50.39 -22.25 -11.06
N LEU A 644 50.95 -23.26 -10.37
CA LEU A 644 52.03 -23.04 -9.41
C LEU A 644 53.26 -22.44 -10.07
N ASP A 645 53.65 -22.92 -11.25
CA ASP A 645 54.78 -22.40 -12.03
C ASP A 645 54.53 -20.96 -12.49
N LEU A 646 53.30 -20.65 -12.93
CA LEU A 646 52.92 -19.29 -13.33
C LEU A 646 52.87 -18.31 -12.13
N LEU A 647 52.64 -18.81 -10.93
CA LEU A 647 52.62 -18.02 -9.67
C LEU A 647 54.00 -18.03 -8.99
N GLU A 648 55.06 -18.47 -9.66
CA GLU A 648 56.41 -18.41 -9.11
C GLU A 648 56.81 -16.94 -8.86
N GLY A 649 57.26 -16.66 -7.64
CA GLY A 649 57.60 -15.27 -7.20
C GLY A 649 56.46 -14.48 -6.54
N CYS A 650 55.22 -15.02 -6.46
CA CYS A 650 54.20 -14.40 -5.64
C CYS A 650 54.42 -14.65 -4.13
N GLU A 651 53.76 -13.89 -3.30
CA GLU A 651 53.84 -14.05 -1.84
C GLU A 651 53.18 -15.33 -1.37
N LEU A 652 53.78 -15.94 -0.32
CA LEU A 652 53.38 -17.25 0.18
C LEU A 652 52.87 -17.16 1.62
N ILE A 653 51.71 -17.78 1.85
CA ILE A 653 51.27 -18.15 3.19
C ILE A 653 51.48 -19.66 3.35
N ASN A 654 52.46 -20.04 4.15
CA ASN A 654 52.74 -21.43 4.45
C ASN A 654 51.98 -21.87 5.69
N LEU A 655 51.02 -22.79 5.53
CA LEU A 655 50.31 -23.43 6.63
C LEU A 655 50.97 -24.74 6.99
N GLU A 656 51.16 -25.01 8.26
CA GLU A 656 51.63 -26.27 8.79
C GLU A 656 50.60 -26.88 9.74
N LYS A 657 50.23 -28.12 9.51
CA LYS A 657 49.41 -28.89 10.42
C LYS A 657 50.22 -29.88 11.18
N ARG A 658 50.19 -29.80 12.51
CA ARG A 658 50.89 -30.70 13.42
C ARG A 658 50.02 -31.04 14.62
N ALA A 659 49.93 -32.29 15.01
CA ALA A 659 49.12 -32.80 16.10
C ALA A 659 47.64 -32.35 16.01
N GLY A 660 47.08 -32.32 14.77
CA GLY A 660 45.70 -31.93 14.48
C GLY A 660 45.45 -30.40 14.39
N PHE A 661 46.46 -29.55 14.67
CA PHE A 661 46.29 -28.08 14.68
C PHE A 661 47.05 -27.40 13.56
N THR A 662 46.43 -26.42 12.94
CA THR A 662 47.02 -25.63 11.84
C THR A 662 47.55 -24.29 12.35
N LYS A 663 48.75 -23.92 11.91
CA LYS A 663 49.43 -22.63 12.19
C LYS A 663 50.04 -22.08 10.91
N ILE A 664 50.29 -20.74 10.88
CA ILE A 664 51.16 -20.15 9.86
C ILE A 664 52.60 -20.49 10.24
N LYS A 665 53.31 -21.07 9.32
CA LYS A 665 54.79 -21.25 9.46
C LYS A 665 55.44 -19.90 9.21
N LYS A 666 55.98 -19.28 10.25
CA LYS A 666 56.82 -18.11 10.08
C LYS A 666 58.10 -18.53 9.32
N VAL A 667 58.34 -17.85 8.21
CA VAL A 667 59.58 -18.06 7.42
C VAL A 667 60.77 -17.47 8.19
#